data_722890f290575373b92dedbe54188e68
#
_entry.id   722890f290575373b92dedbe54188e68
#
_cell.length_a   1.000
_cell.length_b   1.000
_cell.length_c   1.000
_cell.angle_alpha   90.00
_cell.angle_beta   90.00
_cell.angle_gamma   90.00
#
_symmetry.space_group_name_H-M   'P 1'
#
loop_
_entity.id
_entity.type
_entity.pdbx_description
1 polymer ?
#
loop_
_entity_poly.entity_id
_entity_poly.type
_entity_poly.pdbx_seq_one_letter_code
_entity_poly.pdbx_strand_id
1 'polypeptide(L)'
;MSEPTLALLIPVTDPTIDLKPCCTSLAQQDYPHWTAYVIGQAPTLPEPWTTDDRFQQLTVPDVTLPTLGHLAQTQLTSDLIMIIDPRDQLDQPDSLSELVALAQQLDCDLIMPEFVRFDQQRSTYLFPNLWRQREELITYNNYHFLIRASVAMRVVDGSLIDRHLFAQATATLPREASSQTLIRRLCRQARHGIYTDRHPYIWHLQADHQLPEFEWPNPLTFSQLPQLVAANQAAGYQAPVPTTISIAICIDQNVAATIPTLLYSIATHASRPTDIYVVYDQLPTAARADLTWFNDRFSNFRVILTPLRAVDRDLLRRFTLNGHKGNLTTFYRLVLPQLLPDVERLIYLDADTLVTSDLTALWESDLAGNFLGVIKDPGIGVEPRPARKEDWWGYRLLGPNDGEQYFNAGVLLMDLHLFRQYSISLYFYQFVIETIMFYVLEDQDALNLFFHGAVAFLPLEHNYITKFIDIEPRAIEAVSLLHYLGPRKPWKINFDLPASQRAAAARYRATRRTWQALAHKEWPAVTALVDTATPDDDLLERTLESLLSQDYGPLEIIVTTPTAPGPTSPLTRWAKENPNLTVLVSDAPSRLARQQVARHQASSDLLLCLTAPDYLDDVNTLSQLVALQQKEAASLVCAQAIEWLVEQGRFMSLPNANDVINWGPTDWNGVLVNQADLQPTALAFKPDHPVKKRCLRKNLWVKVKR
;
A
#
# COMPACT_ATOMS: atom_id res chain seq x y z
N MET A 1 31.85 -16.98 -8.89
CA MET A 1 31.15 -18.28 -8.86
C MET A 1 31.03 -18.75 -10.29
N SER A 2 31.18 -20.04 -10.57
CA SER A 2 30.90 -20.57 -11.93
C SER A 2 29.43 -20.35 -12.27
N GLU A 3 29.14 -20.14 -13.54
CA GLU A 3 27.74 -20.08 -13.99
C GLU A 3 27.06 -21.41 -13.74
N PRO A 4 25.80 -21.43 -13.25
CA PRO A 4 25.12 -22.67 -12.92
C PRO A 4 24.77 -23.47 -14.20
N THR A 5 24.81 -24.78 -14.09
CA THR A 5 24.39 -25.68 -15.17
C THR A 5 22.89 -25.97 -15.08
N LEU A 6 22.21 -26.09 -16.23
CA LEU A 6 20.75 -26.24 -16.31
C LEU A 6 20.36 -27.51 -17.08
N ALA A 7 19.53 -28.35 -16.48
CA ALA A 7 18.89 -29.46 -17.17
C ALA A 7 17.45 -29.11 -17.59
N LEU A 8 17.17 -29.22 -18.89
CA LEU A 8 15.84 -29.01 -19.45
C LEU A 8 15.21 -30.40 -19.66
N LEU A 9 14.18 -30.72 -18.87
CA LEU A 9 13.51 -32.03 -18.93
C LEU A 9 12.29 -31.93 -19.85
N ILE A 10 12.28 -32.71 -20.93
CA ILE A 10 11.21 -32.73 -21.92
C ILE A 10 10.51 -34.12 -21.82
N PRO A 11 9.44 -34.25 -21.03
CA PRO A 11 8.74 -35.51 -20.81
C PRO A 11 7.81 -35.81 -21.97
N VAL A 12 8.13 -36.86 -22.77
CA VAL A 12 7.36 -37.28 -23.93
C VAL A 12 6.52 -38.49 -23.54
N THR A 13 5.24 -38.28 -23.31
CA THR A 13 4.25 -39.34 -23.02
C THR A 13 3.56 -39.86 -24.27
N ASP A 14 3.47 -39.03 -25.32
CA ASP A 14 2.89 -39.38 -26.62
C ASP A 14 3.98 -39.26 -27.71
N PRO A 15 4.40 -40.37 -28.33
CA PRO A 15 5.46 -40.35 -29.34
C PRO A 15 5.06 -39.66 -30.65
N THR A 16 3.81 -39.28 -30.83
CA THR A 16 3.32 -38.57 -32.04
C THR A 16 3.50 -37.06 -31.96
N ILE A 17 3.91 -36.53 -30.84
CA ILE A 17 4.14 -35.08 -30.66
C ILE A 17 5.32 -34.63 -31.51
N ASP A 18 5.12 -33.56 -32.30
CA ASP A 18 6.21 -32.89 -33.04
C ASP A 18 7.08 -32.08 -32.07
N LEU A 19 8.26 -32.56 -31.77
CA LEU A 19 9.25 -31.88 -30.91
C LEU A 19 10.00 -30.74 -31.62
N LYS A 20 9.84 -30.59 -32.94
CA LYS A 20 10.62 -29.63 -33.71
C LYS A 20 10.48 -28.17 -33.26
N PRO A 21 9.29 -27.67 -32.94
CA PRO A 21 9.14 -26.30 -32.41
C PRO A 21 9.82 -26.10 -31.06
N CYS A 22 9.66 -27.03 -30.13
CA CYS A 22 10.31 -27.01 -28.82
C CYS A 22 11.84 -27.00 -28.96
N CYS A 23 12.41 -27.99 -29.65
CA CYS A 23 13.86 -28.06 -29.85
C CYS A 23 14.42 -26.83 -30.56
N THR A 24 13.68 -26.25 -31.52
CA THR A 24 14.11 -25.02 -32.21
C THR A 24 14.24 -23.85 -31.22
N SER A 25 13.27 -23.67 -30.35
CA SER A 25 13.29 -22.58 -29.37
C SER A 25 14.44 -22.74 -28.35
N LEU A 26 14.75 -23.97 -27.96
CA LEU A 26 15.86 -24.28 -27.07
C LEU A 26 17.22 -24.04 -27.74
N ALA A 27 17.38 -24.47 -29.01
CA ALA A 27 18.61 -24.29 -29.75
C ALA A 27 18.97 -22.80 -29.95
N GLN A 28 18.00 -21.90 -29.92
CA GLN A 28 18.16 -20.46 -30.08
C GLN A 28 18.55 -19.74 -28.79
N GLN A 29 18.56 -20.43 -27.65
CA GLN A 29 18.87 -19.80 -26.35
C GLN A 29 20.35 -19.38 -26.29
N ASP A 30 20.58 -18.17 -25.76
CA ASP A 30 21.91 -17.57 -25.62
C ASP A 30 22.67 -18.05 -24.37
N TYR A 31 21.97 -18.62 -23.39
CA TYR A 31 22.61 -19.22 -22.22
C TYR A 31 23.41 -20.46 -22.61
N PRO A 32 24.71 -20.54 -22.33
CA PRO A 32 25.57 -21.61 -22.89
C PRO A 32 25.56 -22.93 -22.09
N HIS A 33 25.15 -22.92 -20.81
CA HIS A 33 25.38 -24.05 -19.87
C HIS A 33 24.08 -24.84 -19.63
N TRP A 34 23.43 -25.29 -20.69
CA TRP A 34 22.23 -26.14 -20.57
C TRP A 34 22.36 -27.46 -21.34
N THR A 35 21.63 -28.48 -20.88
CA THR A 35 21.44 -29.75 -21.60
C THR A 35 19.95 -30.12 -21.56
N ALA A 36 19.37 -30.41 -22.72
CA ALA A 36 17.98 -30.86 -22.86
C ALA A 36 17.92 -32.41 -22.88
N TYR A 37 17.09 -32.95 -22.05
CA TYR A 37 16.82 -34.39 -21.94
C TYR A 37 15.43 -34.70 -22.45
N VAL A 38 15.32 -35.34 -23.60
CA VAL A 38 14.06 -35.90 -24.12
C VAL A 38 13.81 -37.26 -23.46
N ILE A 39 12.77 -37.33 -22.63
CA ILE A 39 12.55 -38.43 -21.69
C ILE A 39 11.25 -39.18 -22.08
N GLY A 40 11.33 -40.47 -22.35
CA GLY A 40 10.16 -41.26 -22.73
C GLY A 40 10.44 -42.74 -22.77
N GLN A 41 9.44 -43.54 -23.15
CA GLN A 41 9.62 -45.00 -23.33
C GLN A 41 10.48 -45.32 -24.58
N ALA A 42 10.32 -44.51 -25.63
CA ALA A 42 11.12 -44.60 -26.84
C ALA A 42 11.24 -43.19 -27.46
N PRO A 43 11.90 -42.27 -26.76
CA PRO A 43 11.96 -40.89 -27.23
C PRO A 43 12.81 -40.82 -28.49
N THR A 44 12.36 -40.01 -29.47
CA THR A 44 13.07 -39.80 -30.72
C THR A 44 13.31 -38.29 -30.92
N LEU A 45 14.58 -37.91 -31.06
CA LEU A 45 14.95 -36.55 -31.41
C LEU A 45 14.79 -36.29 -32.91
N PRO A 46 14.17 -35.19 -33.32
CA PRO A 46 14.11 -34.80 -34.73
C PRO A 46 15.47 -34.28 -35.23
N GLU A 47 15.72 -34.44 -36.53
CA GLU A 47 16.86 -33.77 -37.18
C GLU A 47 16.68 -32.23 -37.21
N PRO A 48 17.76 -31.41 -36.99
CA PRO A 48 19.17 -31.82 -36.91
C PRO A 48 19.68 -32.10 -35.48
N TRP A 49 18.83 -32.09 -34.45
CA TRP A 49 19.24 -32.16 -33.01
C TRP A 49 19.79 -33.54 -32.59
N THR A 50 19.66 -34.55 -33.43
CA THR A 50 20.29 -35.85 -33.18
C THR A 50 21.83 -35.78 -33.14
N THR A 51 22.43 -34.71 -33.70
CA THR A 51 23.87 -34.45 -33.71
C THR A 51 24.32 -33.31 -32.84
N ASP A 52 23.41 -32.66 -32.12
CA ASP A 52 23.74 -31.58 -31.17
C ASP A 52 23.92 -32.18 -29.78
N ASP A 53 25.14 -32.15 -29.23
CA ASP A 53 25.51 -32.70 -27.92
C ASP A 53 24.71 -32.11 -26.75
N ARG A 54 24.05 -31.00 -26.95
CA ARG A 54 23.19 -30.40 -25.93
C ARG A 54 21.85 -31.14 -25.76
N PHE A 55 21.46 -31.97 -26.72
CA PHE A 55 20.25 -32.78 -26.67
C PHE A 55 20.55 -34.26 -26.42
N GLN A 56 19.96 -34.80 -25.39
CA GLN A 56 20.13 -36.19 -24.99
C GLN A 56 18.79 -36.92 -24.90
N GLN A 57 18.80 -38.23 -25.16
CA GLN A 57 17.62 -39.08 -25.04
C GLN A 57 17.77 -39.97 -23.81
N LEU A 58 16.72 -40.01 -22.97
CA LEU A 58 16.66 -40.87 -21.80
C LEU A 58 15.45 -41.76 -21.88
N THR A 59 15.70 -43.10 -21.94
CA THR A 59 14.63 -44.08 -21.95
C THR A 59 14.22 -44.45 -20.52
N VAL A 60 12.95 -44.32 -20.22
CA VAL A 60 12.37 -44.66 -18.92
C VAL A 60 11.11 -45.52 -19.09
N PRO A 61 10.77 -46.41 -18.15
CA PRO A 61 9.60 -47.27 -18.26
C PRO A 61 8.28 -46.49 -18.20
N ASP A 62 8.26 -45.38 -17.51
CA ASP A 62 7.14 -44.46 -17.44
C ASP A 62 7.64 -43.01 -17.21
N VAL A 63 6.83 -42.07 -17.65
CA VAL A 63 7.14 -40.65 -17.57
C VAL A 63 6.24 -40.02 -16.48
N THR A 64 6.68 -40.11 -15.23
CA THR A 64 5.97 -39.57 -14.07
C THR A 64 6.85 -38.58 -13.32
N LEU A 65 6.25 -37.68 -12.49
CA LEU A 65 7.02 -36.76 -11.68
C LEU A 65 8.01 -37.47 -10.73
N PRO A 66 7.65 -38.58 -10.05
CA PRO A 66 8.63 -39.37 -9.29
C PRO A 66 9.78 -39.90 -10.14
N THR A 67 9.54 -40.34 -11.37
CA THR A 67 10.57 -40.79 -12.31
C THR A 67 11.52 -39.64 -12.66
N LEU A 68 11.01 -38.45 -12.99
CA LEU A 68 11.83 -37.28 -13.25
C LEU A 68 12.66 -36.87 -12.04
N GLY A 69 12.08 -36.96 -10.84
CA GLY A 69 12.81 -36.67 -9.59
C GLY A 69 13.92 -37.70 -9.30
N HIS A 70 13.68 -39.00 -9.59
CA HIS A 70 14.71 -40.03 -9.49
C HIS A 70 15.87 -39.76 -10.44
N LEU A 71 15.56 -39.39 -11.70
CA LEU A 71 16.60 -38.99 -12.66
C LEU A 71 17.40 -37.80 -12.15
N ALA A 72 16.72 -36.78 -11.64
CA ALA A 72 17.36 -35.59 -11.08
C ALA A 72 18.33 -35.93 -9.93
N GLN A 73 17.99 -36.94 -9.13
CA GLN A 73 18.81 -37.36 -8.01
C GLN A 73 20.00 -38.24 -8.43
N THR A 74 19.81 -39.10 -9.43
CA THR A 74 20.76 -40.22 -9.70
C THR A 74 21.59 -40.07 -10.96
N GLN A 75 21.11 -39.32 -11.96
CA GLN A 75 21.74 -39.25 -13.27
C GLN A 75 22.10 -37.81 -13.70
N LEU A 76 21.40 -36.79 -13.17
CA LEU A 76 21.68 -35.41 -13.55
C LEU A 76 22.71 -34.76 -12.61
N THR A 77 23.62 -34.00 -13.19
CA THR A 77 24.67 -33.26 -12.44
C THR A 77 24.47 -31.76 -12.47
N SER A 78 23.42 -31.28 -13.14
CA SER A 78 23.09 -29.85 -13.24
C SER A 78 22.76 -29.23 -11.89
N ASP A 79 22.95 -27.93 -11.75
CA ASP A 79 22.60 -27.17 -10.56
C ASP A 79 21.07 -26.89 -10.53
N LEU A 80 20.50 -26.58 -11.69
CA LEU A 80 19.13 -26.17 -11.87
C LEU A 80 18.38 -27.13 -12.82
N ILE A 81 17.05 -27.15 -12.69
CA ILE A 81 16.14 -27.94 -13.53
C ILE A 81 15.00 -27.05 -14.03
N MET A 82 14.58 -27.29 -15.26
CA MET A 82 13.33 -26.78 -15.81
C MET A 82 12.61 -27.91 -16.56
N ILE A 83 11.30 -28.08 -16.29
CA ILE A 83 10.46 -28.99 -17.07
C ILE A 83 9.83 -28.21 -18.21
N ILE A 84 9.84 -28.77 -19.40
CA ILE A 84 9.25 -28.16 -20.60
C ILE A 84 8.30 -29.17 -21.23
N ASP A 85 7.02 -28.82 -21.36
CA ASP A 85 6.09 -29.63 -22.14
C ASP A 85 6.59 -29.73 -23.61
N PRO A 86 6.62 -30.89 -24.21
CA PRO A 86 7.15 -31.09 -25.58
C PRO A 86 6.43 -30.26 -26.66
N ARG A 87 5.24 -29.76 -26.37
CA ARG A 87 4.45 -28.87 -27.24
C ARG A 87 4.75 -27.40 -27.08
N ASP A 88 5.45 -27.02 -26.01
CA ASP A 88 5.69 -25.64 -25.64
C ASP A 88 7.06 -25.11 -26.13
N GLN A 89 7.28 -23.81 -26.00
CA GLN A 89 8.46 -23.13 -26.50
C GLN A 89 8.93 -22.06 -25.51
N LEU A 90 10.22 -21.75 -25.52
CA LEU A 90 10.73 -20.54 -24.92
C LEU A 90 10.48 -19.35 -25.87
N ASP A 91 10.10 -18.20 -25.30
CA ASP A 91 9.61 -17.04 -26.09
C ASP A 91 10.75 -16.28 -26.78
N GLN A 92 11.84 -16.01 -26.06
CA GLN A 92 12.94 -15.20 -26.54
C GLN A 92 14.29 -15.93 -26.41
N PRO A 93 15.30 -15.56 -27.23
CA PRO A 93 16.63 -16.16 -27.12
C PRO A 93 17.31 -15.98 -25.76
N ASP A 94 16.96 -14.94 -24.99
CA ASP A 94 17.50 -14.63 -23.68
C ASP A 94 16.66 -15.14 -22.51
N SER A 95 15.64 -15.96 -22.78
CA SER A 95 14.72 -16.48 -21.75
C SER A 95 15.44 -17.26 -20.64
N LEU A 96 16.41 -18.10 -20.99
CA LEU A 96 17.18 -18.86 -19.99
C LEU A 96 18.19 -17.98 -19.25
N SER A 97 18.93 -17.13 -19.96
CA SER A 97 19.91 -16.24 -19.34
C SER A 97 19.27 -15.26 -18.36
N GLU A 98 18.10 -14.72 -18.67
CA GLU A 98 17.34 -13.86 -17.77
C GLU A 98 16.90 -14.58 -16.48
N LEU A 99 16.35 -15.80 -16.58
CA LEU A 99 15.91 -16.57 -15.40
C LEU A 99 17.10 -16.98 -14.54
N VAL A 100 18.20 -17.42 -15.15
CA VAL A 100 19.40 -17.82 -14.41
C VAL A 100 20.03 -16.61 -13.72
N ALA A 101 20.13 -15.47 -14.40
CA ALA A 101 20.62 -14.24 -13.80
C ALA A 101 19.77 -13.80 -12.61
N LEU A 102 18.45 -13.91 -12.73
CA LEU A 102 17.52 -13.60 -11.63
C LEU A 102 17.71 -14.55 -10.44
N ALA A 103 17.88 -15.87 -10.70
CA ALA A 103 18.15 -16.85 -9.67
C ALA A 103 19.43 -16.54 -8.88
N GLN A 104 20.49 -16.19 -9.59
CA GLN A 104 21.78 -15.83 -8.98
C GLN A 104 21.71 -14.50 -8.22
N GLN A 105 21.08 -13.48 -8.80
CA GLN A 105 20.96 -12.15 -8.20
C GLN A 105 20.19 -12.18 -6.88
N LEU A 106 19.18 -13.00 -6.78
CA LEU A 106 18.26 -13.06 -5.64
C LEU A 106 18.52 -14.29 -4.74
N ASP A 107 19.53 -15.11 -5.03
CA ASP A 107 19.83 -16.38 -4.32
C ASP A 107 18.56 -17.27 -4.19
N CYS A 108 17.85 -17.47 -5.32
CA CYS A 108 16.61 -18.25 -5.36
C CYS A 108 16.85 -19.71 -5.71
N ASP A 109 16.11 -20.61 -5.07
CA ASP A 109 16.06 -22.05 -5.37
C ASP A 109 14.79 -22.45 -6.13
N LEU A 110 13.85 -21.50 -6.32
CA LEU A 110 12.66 -21.66 -7.15
C LEU A 110 12.27 -20.34 -7.81
N ILE A 111 12.17 -20.33 -9.14
CA ILE A 111 11.59 -19.22 -9.91
C ILE A 111 10.40 -19.73 -10.71
N MET A 112 9.26 -19.12 -10.53
CA MET A 112 8.04 -19.38 -11.30
C MET A 112 7.81 -18.19 -12.24
N PRO A 113 8.09 -18.33 -13.55
CA PRO A 113 7.83 -17.26 -14.52
C PRO A 113 6.35 -17.22 -14.90
N GLU A 114 5.91 -16.08 -15.36
CA GLU A 114 4.68 -15.97 -16.12
C GLU A 114 4.89 -16.56 -17.52
N PHE A 115 3.81 -16.96 -18.19
CA PHE A 115 3.88 -17.53 -19.54
C PHE A 115 2.86 -16.89 -20.46
N VAL A 116 3.18 -16.90 -21.77
CA VAL A 116 2.29 -16.48 -22.84
C VAL A 116 1.48 -17.68 -23.34
N ARG A 117 0.16 -17.52 -23.46
CA ARG A 117 -0.70 -18.53 -24.05
C ARG A 117 -0.82 -18.31 -25.56
N PHE A 118 -0.56 -19.33 -26.34
CA PHE A 118 -0.84 -19.33 -27.77
C PHE A 118 -2.15 -20.08 -28.03
N ASP A 119 -3.17 -19.38 -28.52
CA ASP A 119 -4.41 -19.97 -28.96
C ASP A 119 -4.29 -20.35 -30.45
N GLN A 120 -4.12 -21.66 -30.72
CA GLN A 120 -3.96 -22.15 -32.09
C GLN A 120 -5.21 -21.92 -32.95
N GLN A 121 -6.42 -21.95 -32.37
CA GLN A 121 -7.66 -21.74 -33.12
C GLN A 121 -7.79 -20.29 -33.61
N ARG A 122 -7.26 -19.35 -32.85
CA ARG A 122 -7.31 -17.92 -33.17
C ARG A 122 -6.00 -17.37 -33.74
N SER A 123 -4.94 -18.19 -33.74
CA SER A 123 -3.57 -17.76 -34.11
C SER A 123 -3.13 -16.49 -33.39
N THR A 124 -3.48 -16.37 -32.12
CA THR A 124 -3.22 -15.18 -31.31
C THR A 124 -2.49 -15.53 -30.02
N TYR A 125 -1.55 -14.65 -29.63
CA TYR A 125 -0.91 -14.69 -28.33
C TYR A 125 -1.80 -14.00 -27.29
N LEU A 126 -2.09 -14.69 -26.20
CA LEU A 126 -2.83 -14.14 -25.06
C LEU A 126 -1.84 -13.86 -23.93
N PHE A 127 -1.47 -12.59 -23.76
CA PHE A 127 -0.61 -12.17 -22.69
C PHE A 127 -1.39 -12.07 -21.39
N PRO A 128 -0.99 -12.75 -20.32
CA PRO A 128 -1.63 -12.64 -19.02
C PRO A 128 -1.21 -11.35 -18.30
N ASN A 129 -1.23 -10.21 -18.97
CA ASN A 129 -0.85 -8.95 -18.37
C ASN A 129 -1.96 -8.45 -17.44
N LEU A 130 -1.86 -8.80 -16.17
CA LEU A 130 -2.81 -8.48 -15.08
C LEU A 130 -3.12 -6.97 -14.94
N TRP A 131 -2.26 -6.09 -15.47
CA TRP A 131 -2.35 -4.65 -15.28
C TRP A 131 -2.81 -3.86 -16.50
N ARG A 132 -2.63 -4.37 -17.73
CA ARG A 132 -2.90 -3.60 -18.97
C ARG A 132 -4.20 -3.96 -19.70
N GLN A 133 -4.81 -5.12 -19.45
CA GLN A 133 -6.01 -5.58 -20.17
C GLN A 133 -7.20 -5.77 -19.23
N ARG A 134 -7.59 -4.70 -18.51
CA ARG A 134 -8.82 -4.69 -17.71
C ARG A 134 -10.07 -5.02 -18.52
N GLU A 135 -10.14 -4.63 -19.79
CA GLU A 135 -11.33 -4.79 -20.63
C GLU A 135 -11.50 -6.20 -21.18
N GLU A 136 -10.44 -6.91 -21.54
CA GLU A 136 -10.54 -8.31 -22.00
C GLU A 136 -10.74 -9.33 -20.87
N LEU A 137 -10.33 -8.99 -19.65
CA LEU A 137 -10.60 -9.80 -18.44
C LEU A 137 -12.06 -9.79 -18.03
N ILE A 138 -12.81 -8.75 -18.41
CA ILE A 138 -14.24 -8.56 -18.07
C ILE A 138 -15.16 -9.48 -18.88
N THR A 139 -14.75 -9.93 -20.06
CA THR A 139 -15.61 -10.70 -20.99
C THR A 139 -15.64 -12.22 -20.72
N TYR A 140 -14.81 -12.74 -19.85
CA TYR A 140 -14.80 -14.17 -19.51
C TYR A 140 -15.14 -14.39 -18.04
N ASN A 141 -16.17 -15.19 -17.78
CA ASN A 141 -16.74 -15.60 -16.49
C ASN A 141 -15.77 -15.57 -15.29
N ASN A 142 -16.28 -15.12 -14.14
CA ASN A 142 -15.65 -14.82 -12.86
C ASN A 142 -14.56 -15.77 -12.33
N TYR A 143 -14.47 -16.97 -12.85
CA TYR A 143 -13.46 -17.98 -12.51
C TYR A 143 -12.11 -17.81 -13.21
N HIS A 144 -12.04 -17.06 -14.31
CA HIS A 144 -10.83 -17.02 -15.15
C HIS A 144 -9.70 -16.17 -14.58
N PHE A 145 -9.96 -15.18 -13.72
CA PHE A 145 -8.90 -14.41 -13.06
C PHE A 145 -8.15 -15.28 -12.03
N LEU A 146 -8.88 -15.95 -11.16
CA LEU A 146 -8.31 -16.93 -10.20
C LEU A 146 -7.68 -18.12 -10.92
N ILE A 147 -8.22 -18.52 -12.07
CA ILE A 147 -7.68 -19.58 -12.92
C ILE A 147 -6.35 -19.17 -13.55
N ARG A 148 -6.13 -17.92 -13.98
CA ARG A 148 -4.87 -17.51 -14.60
C ARG A 148 -3.71 -17.49 -13.60
N ALA A 149 -3.93 -16.91 -12.45
CA ALA A 149 -2.97 -16.99 -11.38
C ALA A 149 -2.78 -18.43 -10.87
N SER A 150 -3.85 -19.25 -10.84
CA SER A 150 -3.79 -20.65 -10.49
C SER A 150 -3.18 -21.53 -11.58
N VAL A 151 -3.16 -21.11 -12.85
CA VAL A 151 -2.47 -21.84 -13.92
C VAL A 151 -0.95 -21.77 -13.75
N ALA A 152 -0.40 -20.62 -13.35
CA ALA A 152 1.02 -20.54 -12.98
C ALA A 152 1.38 -21.49 -11.81
N MET A 153 0.47 -21.69 -10.85
CA MET A 153 0.64 -22.66 -9.75
C MET A 153 0.23 -24.11 -10.12
N ARG A 154 -0.26 -24.34 -11.31
CA ARG A 154 -0.66 -25.69 -11.79
C ARG A 154 0.36 -26.31 -12.70
N VAL A 155 1.15 -25.49 -13.33
CA VAL A 155 2.12 -25.90 -14.34
C VAL A 155 3.49 -25.65 -13.74
N VAL A 156 4.19 -26.73 -13.44
CA VAL A 156 5.60 -26.68 -13.05
C VAL A 156 6.49 -26.37 -14.26
N ASP A 157 5.94 -26.56 -15.45
CA ASP A 157 6.63 -26.32 -16.72
C ASP A 157 7.06 -24.87 -16.85
N GLY A 158 8.27 -24.65 -17.34
CA GLY A 158 8.88 -23.32 -17.42
C GLY A 158 9.46 -22.79 -16.10
N SER A 159 9.18 -23.41 -14.95
CA SER A 159 9.77 -23.01 -13.66
C SER A 159 11.23 -23.42 -13.57
N LEU A 160 12.09 -22.50 -13.10
CA LEU A 160 13.49 -22.79 -12.81
C LEU A 160 13.64 -23.24 -11.35
N ILE A 161 14.19 -24.42 -11.11
CA ILE A 161 14.15 -25.12 -9.82
C ILE A 161 15.55 -25.62 -9.47
N ASP A 162 15.99 -25.39 -8.23
CA ASP A 162 17.19 -26.07 -7.71
C ASP A 162 17.02 -27.59 -7.79
N ARG A 163 18.03 -28.31 -8.28
CA ARG A 163 17.96 -29.75 -8.52
C ARG A 163 17.69 -30.56 -7.27
N HIS A 164 18.29 -30.16 -6.14
CA HIS A 164 18.10 -30.87 -4.87
C HIS A 164 16.70 -30.63 -4.32
N LEU A 165 16.19 -29.38 -4.42
CA LEU A 165 14.80 -29.05 -4.09
C LEU A 165 13.84 -29.90 -4.92
N PHE A 166 14.04 -30.01 -6.25
CA PHE A 166 13.21 -30.81 -7.12
C PHE A 166 13.23 -32.30 -6.74
N ALA A 167 14.42 -32.90 -6.53
CA ALA A 167 14.56 -34.29 -6.13
C ALA A 167 13.89 -34.55 -4.77
N GLN A 168 14.05 -33.66 -3.81
CA GLN A 168 13.39 -33.76 -2.49
C GLN A 168 11.86 -33.65 -2.61
N ALA A 169 11.37 -32.68 -3.38
CA ALA A 169 9.92 -32.47 -3.56
C ALA A 169 9.23 -33.64 -4.24
N THR A 170 9.92 -34.34 -5.13
CA THR A 170 9.37 -35.50 -5.89
C THR A 170 9.55 -36.84 -5.19
N ALA A 171 10.49 -37.01 -4.26
CA ALA A 171 10.89 -38.28 -3.64
C ALA A 171 9.73 -39.10 -3.03
N THR A 172 8.70 -38.44 -2.51
CA THR A 172 7.56 -39.11 -1.86
C THR A 172 6.24 -38.80 -2.55
N LEU A 173 6.26 -38.36 -3.82
CA LEU A 173 5.04 -38.12 -4.58
C LEU A 173 4.40 -39.46 -5.01
N PRO A 174 3.05 -39.54 -5.00
CA PRO A 174 2.37 -40.65 -5.65
C PRO A 174 2.64 -40.70 -7.17
N ARG A 175 2.51 -41.86 -7.79
CA ARG A 175 2.77 -42.01 -9.22
C ARG A 175 1.85 -41.15 -10.09
N GLU A 176 0.61 -40.95 -9.66
CA GLU A 176 -0.41 -40.14 -10.34
C GLU A 176 -0.38 -38.65 -9.90
N ALA A 177 0.69 -38.20 -9.22
CA ALA A 177 0.77 -36.83 -8.77
C ALA A 177 0.74 -35.84 -9.94
N SER A 178 -0.09 -34.81 -9.80
CA SER A 178 -0.19 -33.73 -10.79
C SER A 178 0.94 -32.71 -10.65
N SER A 179 1.19 -31.93 -11.72
CA SER A 179 2.09 -30.74 -11.69
C SER A 179 1.71 -29.77 -10.57
N GLN A 180 0.41 -29.63 -10.30
CA GLN A 180 -0.11 -28.82 -9.21
C GLN A 180 0.33 -29.32 -7.83
N THR A 181 0.35 -30.65 -7.61
CA THR A 181 0.83 -31.24 -6.36
C THR A 181 2.33 -30.98 -6.19
N LEU A 182 3.09 -31.06 -7.27
CA LEU A 182 4.53 -30.78 -7.25
C LEU A 182 4.81 -29.31 -6.94
N ILE A 183 4.20 -28.36 -7.67
CA ILE A 183 4.47 -26.93 -7.45
C ILE A 183 4.13 -26.49 -6.04
N ARG A 184 3.03 -26.98 -5.46
CA ARG A 184 2.68 -26.74 -4.06
C ARG A 184 3.76 -27.23 -3.10
N ARG A 185 4.33 -28.41 -3.39
CA ARG A 185 5.37 -28.99 -2.56
C ARG A 185 6.68 -28.22 -2.69
N LEU A 186 7.04 -27.82 -3.90
CA LEU A 186 8.18 -26.93 -4.17
C LEU A 186 8.06 -25.61 -3.40
N CYS A 187 6.92 -24.94 -3.49
CA CYS A 187 6.68 -23.68 -2.76
C CYS A 187 6.79 -23.83 -1.23
N ARG A 188 6.44 -25.00 -0.69
CA ARG A 188 6.58 -25.28 0.76
C ARG A 188 8.02 -25.59 1.19
N GLN A 189 8.81 -26.16 0.31
CA GLN A 189 10.16 -26.65 0.61
C GLN A 189 11.24 -25.69 0.13
N ALA A 190 10.93 -24.80 -0.80
CA ALA A 190 11.86 -23.79 -1.27
C ALA A 190 12.32 -22.89 -0.13
N ARG A 191 13.63 -22.70 -0.05
CA ARG A 191 14.26 -21.75 0.85
C ARG A 191 13.95 -20.32 0.43
N HIS A 192 13.96 -20.08 -0.89
CA HIS A 192 13.76 -18.77 -1.48
C HIS A 192 13.11 -18.92 -2.87
N GLY A 193 11.77 -18.95 -2.91
CA GLY A 193 10.99 -19.00 -4.14
C GLY A 193 10.49 -17.61 -4.56
N ILE A 194 10.51 -17.31 -5.85
CA ILE A 194 9.96 -16.08 -6.42
C ILE A 194 9.03 -16.37 -7.60
N TYR A 195 8.12 -15.44 -7.84
CA TYR A 195 7.37 -15.33 -9.08
C TYR A 195 7.89 -14.12 -9.87
N THR A 196 8.02 -14.25 -11.18
CA THR A 196 8.42 -13.14 -12.05
C THR A 196 7.38 -12.90 -13.14
N ASP A 197 7.13 -11.63 -13.44
CA ASP A 197 6.27 -11.19 -14.55
C ASP A 197 6.97 -11.29 -15.94
N ARG A 198 8.15 -11.89 -15.99
CA ARG A 198 8.81 -12.25 -17.23
C ARG A 198 8.07 -13.39 -17.91
N HIS A 199 7.94 -13.35 -19.23
CA HIS A 199 7.22 -14.32 -20.05
C HIS A 199 8.18 -15.17 -20.90
N PRO A 200 9.11 -15.92 -20.30
CA PRO A 200 10.10 -16.67 -21.05
C PRO A 200 9.52 -17.92 -21.72
N TYR A 201 8.25 -18.26 -21.44
CA TYR A 201 7.66 -19.53 -21.81
C TYR A 201 6.34 -19.36 -22.56
N ILE A 202 6.20 -20.01 -23.73
CA ILE A 202 4.98 -20.04 -24.54
C ILE A 202 4.27 -21.36 -24.33
N TRP A 203 3.09 -21.31 -23.74
CA TRP A 203 2.23 -22.46 -23.51
C TRP A 203 1.20 -22.61 -24.61
N HIS A 204 1.25 -23.74 -25.35
CA HIS A 204 0.34 -24.03 -26.46
C HIS A 204 -0.95 -24.70 -25.96
N LEU A 205 -2.08 -23.97 -26.07
CA LEU A 205 -3.40 -24.50 -25.76
C LEU A 205 -3.86 -25.41 -26.91
N GLN A 206 -4.17 -26.64 -26.57
CA GLN A 206 -4.88 -27.57 -27.48
C GLN A 206 -6.39 -27.53 -27.23
N ALA A 207 -7.21 -27.86 -28.24
CA ALA A 207 -8.68 -27.77 -28.17
C ALA A 207 -9.31 -28.72 -27.13
N ASP A 208 -8.62 -29.78 -26.76
CA ASP A 208 -9.02 -30.79 -25.79
C ASP A 208 -8.47 -30.56 -24.37
N HIS A 209 -7.62 -29.55 -24.19
CA HIS A 209 -7.20 -29.13 -22.86
C HIS A 209 -8.35 -28.40 -22.16
N GLN A 210 -9.20 -29.13 -21.47
CA GLN A 210 -9.96 -28.56 -20.39
C GLN A 210 -8.96 -28.06 -19.35
N LEU A 211 -8.97 -26.75 -19.08
CA LEU A 211 -8.25 -26.22 -17.91
C LEU A 211 -8.73 -27.04 -16.70
N PRO A 212 -7.83 -27.74 -16.00
CA PRO A 212 -8.26 -28.53 -14.86
C PRO A 212 -9.06 -27.65 -13.91
N GLU A 213 -10.19 -28.17 -13.40
CA GLU A 213 -10.98 -27.45 -12.41
C GLU A 213 -10.10 -27.00 -11.25
N PHE A 214 -10.34 -25.75 -10.81
CA PHE A 214 -9.56 -25.18 -9.73
C PHE A 214 -9.97 -25.83 -8.41
N GLU A 215 -9.14 -26.71 -7.90
CA GLU A 215 -9.20 -27.11 -6.52
C GLU A 215 -8.31 -26.16 -5.69
N TRP A 216 -8.93 -25.38 -4.81
CA TRP A 216 -8.20 -24.56 -3.85
C TRP A 216 -7.17 -25.40 -3.08
N PRO A 217 -5.97 -24.84 -2.79
CA PRO A 217 -4.99 -25.55 -1.98
C PRO A 217 -5.61 -25.92 -0.64
N ASN A 218 -5.79 -27.20 -0.45
CA ASN A 218 -6.33 -27.84 0.74
C ASN A 218 -7.67 -27.23 1.24
N PRO A 219 -8.83 -27.70 0.74
CA PRO A 219 -10.13 -27.28 1.21
C PRO A 219 -10.32 -27.42 2.73
N LEU A 220 -9.47 -28.22 3.39
CA LEU A 220 -9.51 -28.40 4.84
C LEU A 220 -9.29 -27.12 5.62
N THR A 221 -8.51 -26.14 5.13
CA THR A 221 -8.28 -24.89 5.85
C THR A 221 -9.46 -23.93 5.76
N PHE A 222 -10.11 -23.81 4.62
CA PHE A 222 -11.26 -22.92 4.43
C PHE A 222 -12.55 -23.46 5.00
N SER A 223 -12.86 -24.72 4.69
CA SER A 223 -14.11 -25.37 5.16
C SER A 223 -14.11 -25.63 6.67
N GLN A 224 -12.94 -25.60 7.32
CA GLN A 224 -12.84 -25.85 8.76
C GLN A 224 -13.12 -24.61 9.60
N LEU A 225 -12.78 -23.38 9.15
CA LEU A 225 -13.02 -22.18 9.96
C LEU A 225 -14.50 -21.96 10.29
N PRO A 226 -15.44 -22.03 9.35
CA PRO A 226 -16.88 -21.98 9.69
C PRO A 226 -17.32 -23.11 10.61
N GLN A 227 -16.73 -24.31 10.51
CA GLN A 227 -17.02 -25.44 11.39
C GLN A 227 -16.50 -25.18 12.82
N LEU A 228 -15.31 -24.58 12.95
CA LEU A 228 -14.77 -24.15 14.23
C LEU A 228 -15.64 -23.06 14.88
N VAL A 229 -16.12 -22.10 14.10
CA VAL A 229 -17.09 -21.10 14.56
C VAL A 229 -18.35 -21.77 15.07
N ALA A 230 -18.93 -22.69 14.31
CA ALA A 230 -20.12 -23.45 14.74
C ALA A 230 -19.86 -24.25 16.02
N ALA A 231 -18.67 -24.85 16.15
CA ALA A 231 -18.28 -25.56 17.38
C ALA A 231 -18.13 -24.61 18.58
N ASN A 232 -17.52 -23.43 18.40
CA ASN A 232 -17.43 -22.39 19.44
C ASN A 232 -18.84 -21.95 19.89
N GLN A 233 -19.73 -21.70 18.95
CA GLN A 233 -21.12 -21.33 19.22
C GLN A 233 -21.87 -22.42 19.98
N ALA A 234 -21.74 -23.66 19.54
CA ALA A 234 -22.36 -24.80 20.22
C ALA A 234 -21.81 -25.02 21.63
N ALA A 235 -20.55 -24.69 21.87
CA ALA A 235 -19.91 -24.73 23.19
C ALA A 235 -20.27 -23.53 24.07
N GLY A 236 -21.01 -22.55 23.55
CA GLY A 236 -21.33 -21.31 24.29
C GLY A 236 -20.11 -20.43 24.55
N TYR A 237 -19.10 -20.48 23.66
CA TYR A 237 -17.89 -19.70 23.80
C TYR A 237 -18.19 -18.20 23.83
N GLN A 238 -17.62 -17.51 24.82
CA GLN A 238 -17.68 -16.06 24.96
C GLN A 238 -16.26 -15.51 24.83
N ALA A 239 -16.04 -14.64 23.85
CA ALA A 239 -14.75 -14.00 23.65
C ALA A 239 -14.37 -13.17 24.90
N PRO A 240 -13.12 -13.24 25.39
CA PRO A 240 -12.68 -12.39 26.48
C PRO A 240 -12.88 -10.90 26.15
N VAL A 241 -13.39 -10.12 27.13
CA VAL A 241 -13.51 -8.66 27.02
C VAL A 241 -12.78 -8.03 28.19
N PRO A 242 -11.44 -7.88 28.12
CA PRO A 242 -10.65 -7.25 29.17
C PRO A 242 -11.10 -5.82 29.47
N THR A 243 -10.87 -5.34 30.71
CA THR A 243 -11.17 -3.95 31.09
C THR A 243 -10.29 -2.94 30.35
N THR A 244 -9.06 -3.30 30.04
CA THR A 244 -8.14 -2.50 29.25
C THR A 244 -8.36 -2.76 27.75
N ILE A 245 -8.59 -1.72 26.99
CA ILE A 245 -8.66 -1.81 25.52
C ILE A 245 -7.24 -1.95 24.96
N SER A 246 -6.98 -3.00 24.20
CA SER A 246 -5.72 -3.22 23.50
C SER A 246 -5.89 -2.85 22.04
N ILE A 247 -5.03 -1.94 21.53
CA ILE A 247 -5.05 -1.50 20.12
C ILE A 247 -3.67 -1.70 19.52
N ALA A 248 -3.59 -2.26 18.31
CA ALA A 248 -2.35 -2.33 17.54
C ALA A 248 -2.41 -1.43 16.29
N ILE A 249 -1.30 -0.73 16.03
CA ILE A 249 -1.09 0.10 14.85
C ILE A 249 0.25 -0.32 14.25
N CYS A 250 0.25 -0.74 12.98
CA CYS A 250 1.45 -1.14 12.27
C CYS A 250 1.97 0.01 11.41
N ILE A 251 3.25 0.36 11.54
CA ILE A 251 3.83 1.53 10.90
C ILE A 251 5.19 1.27 10.26
N ASP A 252 5.50 2.06 9.25
CA ASP A 252 6.85 2.26 8.74
C ASP A 252 7.35 3.69 9.04
N GLN A 253 8.59 3.97 8.65
CA GLN A 253 9.18 5.30 8.83
C GLN A 253 8.46 6.43 8.08
N ASN A 254 7.72 6.12 7.00
CA ASN A 254 7.05 7.13 6.16
C ASN A 254 5.78 7.68 6.80
N VAL A 255 5.09 6.86 7.60
CA VAL A 255 3.85 7.24 8.28
C VAL A 255 4.06 7.59 9.76
N ALA A 256 5.25 7.34 10.32
CA ALA A 256 5.53 7.55 11.74
C ALA A 256 5.18 8.97 12.25
N ALA A 257 5.41 10.01 11.44
CA ALA A 257 5.08 11.38 11.80
C ALA A 257 3.57 11.70 11.83
N THR A 258 2.72 10.83 11.28
CA THR A 258 1.26 11.02 11.26
C THR A 258 0.57 10.35 12.45
N ILE A 259 1.21 9.35 13.03
CA ILE A 259 0.65 8.51 14.11
C ILE A 259 0.27 9.30 15.36
N PRO A 260 1.04 10.30 15.83
CA PRO A 260 0.63 11.07 17.00
C PRO A 260 -0.75 11.73 16.88
N THR A 261 -1.20 12.06 15.66
CA THR A 261 -2.56 12.57 15.43
C THR A 261 -3.62 11.49 15.75
N LEU A 262 -3.39 10.26 15.31
CA LEU A 262 -4.26 9.13 15.64
C LEU A 262 -4.22 8.84 17.14
N LEU A 263 -3.04 8.78 17.75
CA LEU A 263 -2.89 8.57 19.20
C LEU A 263 -3.61 9.63 20.01
N TYR A 264 -3.49 10.90 19.61
CA TYR A 264 -4.19 12.01 20.27
C TYR A 264 -5.71 11.86 20.16
N SER A 265 -6.20 11.45 18.97
CA SER A 265 -7.64 11.22 18.78
C SER A 265 -8.15 10.07 19.64
N ILE A 266 -7.38 8.97 19.81
CA ILE A 266 -7.76 7.87 20.70
C ILE A 266 -7.72 8.35 22.15
N ALA A 267 -6.62 8.97 22.59
CA ALA A 267 -6.42 9.38 23.99
C ALA A 267 -7.47 10.36 24.50
N THR A 268 -7.94 11.26 23.64
CA THR A 268 -8.98 12.26 23.99
C THR A 268 -10.40 11.70 24.06
N HIS A 269 -10.63 10.52 23.46
CA HIS A 269 -11.95 9.86 23.51
C HIS A 269 -11.95 8.60 24.37
N ALA A 270 -10.81 8.17 24.92
CA ALA A 270 -10.71 6.95 25.73
C ALA A 270 -11.38 7.11 27.09
N SER A 271 -12.48 6.41 27.33
CA SER A 271 -13.14 6.31 28.65
C SER A 271 -12.58 5.19 29.52
N ARG A 272 -11.86 4.23 28.92
CA ARG A 272 -11.24 3.07 29.59
C ARG A 272 -9.71 3.12 29.52
N PRO A 273 -9.00 2.40 30.41
CA PRO A 273 -7.58 2.14 30.23
C PRO A 273 -7.30 1.58 28.83
N THR A 274 -6.34 2.15 28.13
CA THR A 274 -6.06 1.80 26.74
C THR A 274 -4.56 1.63 26.53
N ASP A 275 -4.16 0.46 26.03
CA ASP A 275 -2.81 0.12 25.64
C ASP A 275 -2.68 0.13 24.12
N ILE A 276 -1.75 0.92 23.62
CA ILE A 276 -1.49 1.04 22.17
C ILE A 276 -0.15 0.39 21.82
N TYR A 277 -0.20 -0.70 21.07
CA TYR A 277 0.99 -1.39 20.56
C TYR A 277 1.34 -0.81 19.20
N VAL A 278 2.38 0.03 19.15
CA VAL A 278 2.92 0.56 17.89
C VAL A 278 3.96 -0.42 17.37
N VAL A 279 3.58 -1.16 16.33
CA VAL A 279 4.42 -2.20 15.72
C VAL A 279 5.21 -1.64 14.55
N TYR A 280 6.54 -1.84 14.55
CA TYR A 280 7.42 -1.28 13.55
C TYR A 280 8.67 -2.15 13.31
N ASP A 281 9.28 -2.02 12.13
CA ASP A 281 10.61 -2.58 11.84
C ASP A 281 11.72 -1.58 12.19
N GLN A 282 11.62 -0.37 11.64
CA GLN A 282 12.53 0.75 11.91
C GLN A 282 11.75 1.99 12.29
N LEU A 283 12.23 2.71 13.29
CA LEU A 283 11.59 3.93 13.77
C LEU A 283 12.62 5.03 14.05
N PRO A 284 12.53 6.20 13.41
CA PRO A 284 13.40 7.34 13.68
C PRO A 284 13.34 7.78 15.14
N THR A 285 14.47 8.23 15.69
CA THR A 285 14.56 8.64 17.12
C THR A 285 13.59 9.78 17.44
N ALA A 286 13.43 10.76 16.55
CA ALA A 286 12.49 11.87 16.74
C ALA A 286 11.04 11.36 16.86
N ALA A 287 10.63 10.42 16.00
CA ALA A 287 9.30 9.84 16.06
C ALA A 287 9.05 9.07 17.36
N ARG A 288 10.07 8.46 17.98
CA ARG A 288 9.92 7.79 19.28
C ARG A 288 9.49 8.75 20.38
N ALA A 289 10.08 9.95 20.42
CA ALA A 289 9.72 10.97 21.42
C ALA A 289 8.26 11.39 21.28
N ASP A 290 7.81 11.65 20.06
CA ASP A 290 6.42 12.04 19.78
C ASP A 290 5.42 10.93 20.13
N LEU A 291 5.76 9.67 19.84
CA LEU A 291 4.91 8.52 20.18
C LEU A 291 4.83 8.26 21.68
N THR A 292 5.93 8.40 22.42
CA THR A 292 5.94 8.16 23.88
C THR A 292 5.49 9.38 24.69
N TRP A 293 5.33 10.54 24.06
CA TRP A 293 4.85 11.78 24.70
C TRP A 293 3.55 11.59 25.47
N PHE A 294 2.68 10.68 25.03
CA PHE A 294 1.36 10.41 25.60
C PHE A 294 1.44 9.76 26.98
N ASN A 295 2.47 8.94 27.26
CA ASN A 295 2.59 8.16 28.47
C ASN A 295 2.66 9.01 29.76
N ASP A 296 3.19 10.22 29.64
CA ASP A 296 3.32 11.14 30.78
C ASP A 296 2.11 12.08 30.94
N ARG A 297 1.16 12.06 30.02
CA ARG A 297 0.07 13.07 29.93
C ARG A 297 -1.32 12.53 30.06
N PHE A 298 -1.50 11.23 29.80
CA PHE A 298 -2.77 10.57 29.91
C PHE A 298 -2.62 9.35 30.82
N SER A 299 -3.21 9.41 32.03
CA SER A 299 -3.03 8.38 33.07
C SER A 299 -3.66 7.04 32.72
N ASN A 300 -4.65 7.02 31.85
CA ASN A 300 -5.37 5.82 31.39
C ASN A 300 -4.96 5.39 29.96
N PHE A 301 -3.83 5.89 29.43
CA PHE A 301 -3.41 5.65 28.06
C PHE A 301 -1.91 5.35 28.01
N ARG A 302 -1.53 4.23 27.43
CA ARG A 302 -0.14 3.80 27.35
C ARG A 302 0.26 3.43 25.93
N VAL A 303 1.32 4.03 25.43
CA VAL A 303 1.93 3.69 24.13
C VAL A 303 3.11 2.76 24.38
N ILE A 304 3.07 1.60 23.76
CA ILE A 304 4.05 0.51 23.86
C ILE A 304 4.71 0.34 22.51
N LEU A 305 5.97 0.75 22.40
CA LEU A 305 6.75 0.59 21.18
C LEU A 305 7.15 -0.87 21.01
N THR A 306 6.63 -1.54 19.99
CA THR A 306 6.74 -2.97 19.76
C THR A 306 7.52 -3.25 18.48
N PRO A 307 8.86 -3.42 18.54
CA PRO A 307 9.65 -3.73 17.35
C PRO A 307 9.37 -5.15 16.86
N LEU A 308 9.36 -5.36 15.55
CA LEU A 308 9.34 -6.69 14.96
C LEU A 308 10.58 -7.48 15.38
N ARG A 309 10.38 -8.76 15.71
CA ARG A 309 11.48 -9.70 15.98
C ARG A 309 12.14 -10.13 14.66
N ALA A 310 13.35 -10.68 14.72
CA ALA A 310 14.04 -11.19 13.54
C ALA A 310 13.21 -12.27 12.83
N VAL A 311 12.59 -13.18 13.60
CA VAL A 311 11.74 -14.25 13.05
C VAL A 311 10.50 -13.71 12.34
N ASP A 312 9.92 -12.62 12.83
CA ASP A 312 8.76 -12.00 12.19
C ASP A 312 9.17 -11.35 10.86
N ARG A 313 10.33 -10.67 10.82
CA ARG A 313 10.89 -10.10 9.59
C ARG A 313 11.17 -11.15 8.53
N ASP A 314 11.77 -12.27 8.92
CA ASP A 314 12.09 -13.35 8.02
C ASP A 314 10.84 -14.01 7.45
N LEU A 315 9.80 -14.15 8.28
CA LEU A 315 8.48 -14.62 7.84
C LEU A 315 7.85 -13.66 6.84
N LEU A 316 7.80 -12.36 7.18
CA LEU A 316 7.19 -11.33 6.33
C LEU A 316 7.92 -11.17 4.99
N ARG A 317 9.26 -11.32 4.96
CA ARG A 317 10.00 -11.34 3.70
C ARG A 317 9.55 -12.44 2.75
N ARG A 318 9.08 -13.58 3.26
CA ARG A 318 8.55 -14.65 2.40
C ARG A 318 7.26 -14.24 1.67
N PHE A 319 6.50 -13.29 2.21
CA PHE A 319 5.31 -12.74 1.53
C PHE A 319 5.68 -11.83 0.35
N THR A 320 6.84 -11.18 0.37
CA THR A 320 7.26 -10.24 -0.68
C THR A 320 8.02 -10.85 -1.84
N LEU A 321 8.31 -12.14 -1.79
CA LEU A 321 9.10 -12.82 -2.81
C LEU A 321 8.44 -12.91 -4.20
N ASN A 322 7.19 -12.49 -4.31
CA ASN A 322 6.40 -12.61 -5.54
C ASN A 322 6.31 -11.31 -6.36
N GLY A 323 7.41 -10.53 -6.41
CA GLY A 323 7.46 -9.33 -7.27
C GLY A 323 6.64 -8.15 -6.77
N HIS A 324 6.03 -8.27 -5.58
CA HIS A 324 5.25 -7.20 -5.00
C HIS A 324 6.19 -6.08 -4.54
N LYS A 325 6.13 -4.93 -5.22
CA LYS A 325 6.84 -3.69 -4.82
C LYS A 325 6.13 -2.96 -3.67
N GLY A 326 5.19 -3.62 -3.02
CA GLY A 326 4.37 -3.08 -1.96
C GLY A 326 5.12 -2.93 -0.63
N ASN A 327 4.54 -2.14 0.26
CA ASN A 327 5.04 -1.95 1.60
C ASN A 327 4.71 -3.17 2.47
N LEU A 328 5.72 -3.82 3.06
CA LEU A 328 5.55 -4.93 3.99
C LEU A 328 4.68 -4.61 5.22
N THR A 329 4.52 -3.33 5.53
CA THR A 329 3.81 -2.88 6.73
C THR A 329 2.37 -3.37 6.78
N THR A 330 1.70 -3.55 5.64
CA THR A 330 0.33 -4.08 5.57
C THR A 330 0.25 -5.51 6.12
N PHE A 331 1.32 -6.28 5.99
CA PHE A 331 1.38 -7.65 6.50
C PHE A 331 1.78 -7.76 7.98
N TYR A 332 2.22 -6.68 8.65
CA TYR A 332 2.59 -6.73 10.07
C TYR A 332 1.42 -7.16 10.94
N ARG A 333 0.16 -6.84 10.54
CA ARG A 333 -1.04 -7.29 11.27
C ARG A 333 -1.15 -8.81 11.39
N LEU A 334 -0.52 -9.56 10.49
CA LEU A 334 -0.58 -11.01 10.50
C LEU A 334 0.26 -11.64 11.62
N VAL A 335 1.31 -10.97 12.08
CA VAL A 335 2.18 -11.45 13.16
C VAL A 335 1.71 -11.04 14.57
N LEU A 336 0.68 -10.19 14.67
CA LEU A 336 0.18 -9.69 15.97
C LEU A 336 -0.17 -10.80 16.99
N PRO A 337 -0.83 -11.91 16.62
CA PRO A 337 -1.18 -12.95 17.59
C PRO A 337 0.04 -13.59 18.29
N GLN A 338 1.19 -13.61 17.60
CA GLN A 338 2.45 -14.16 18.11
C GLN A 338 3.35 -13.10 18.76
N LEU A 339 3.24 -11.88 18.26
CA LEU A 339 4.01 -10.73 18.77
C LEU A 339 3.47 -10.25 20.10
N LEU A 340 2.16 -10.45 20.35
CA LEU A 340 1.43 -10.02 21.55
C LEU A 340 0.84 -11.24 22.30
N PRO A 341 1.68 -12.10 22.90
CA PRO A 341 1.24 -13.38 23.46
C PRO A 341 0.28 -13.24 24.67
N ASP A 342 0.37 -12.14 25.41
CA ASP A 342 -0.41 -11.87 26.61
C ASP A 342 -1.71 -11.10 26.30
N VAL A 343 -1.97 -10.73 25.05
CA VAL A 343 -3.18 -10.02 24.62
C VAL A 343 -4.20 -11.03 24.10
N GLU A 344 -5.38 -11.06 24.71
CA GLU A 344 -6.44 -12.00 24.32
C GLU A 344 -7.41 -11.42 23.29
N ARG A 345 -7.61 -10.11 23.31
CA ARG A 345 -8.49 -9.37 22.41
C ARG A 345 -7.80 -8.12 21.93
N LEU A 346 -7.94 -7.78 20.66
CA LEU A 346 -7.20 -6.68 20.05
C LEU A 346 -8.06 -5.94 19.02
N ILE A 347 -8.05 -4.60 19.06
CA ILE A 347 -8.45 -3.78 17.92
C ILE A 347 -7.21 -3.49 17.08
N TYR A 348 -7.24 -3.84 15.81
CA TYR A 348 -6.26 -3.39 14.84
C TYR A 348 -6.77 -2.13 14.14
N LEU A 349 -5.93 -1.11 14.00
CA LEU A 349 -6.21 0.12 13.27
C LEU A 349 -5.12 0.41 12.24
N ASP A 350 -5.53 0.72 11.01
CA ASP A 350 -4.61 1.27 10.01
C ASP A 350 -4.14 2.68 10.43
N ALA A 351 -2.91 3.01 10.04
CA ALA A 351 -2.24 4.27 10.37
C ALA A 351 -2.95 5.53 9.80
N ASP A 352 -3.82 5.35 8.82
CA ASP A 352 -4.61 6.40 8.15
C ASP A 352 -6.05 6.48 8.66
N THR A 353 -6.25 6.19 9.92
CA THR A 353 -7.53 6.34 10.62
C THR A 353 -7.54 7.51 11.61
N LEU A 354 -8.71 7.93 12.04
CA LEU A 354 -8.91 8.95 13.07
C LEU A 354 -10.13 8.58 13.91
N VAL A 355 -9.95 8.48 15.23
CA VAL A 355 -11.04 8.22 16.18
C VAL A 355 -11.80 9.50 16.46
N THR A 356 -13.13 9.44 16.42
CA THR A 356 -14.05 10.58 16.60
C THR A 356 -14.97 10.44 17.81
N SER A 357 -15.03 9.24 18.39
CA SER A 357 -15.74 8.95 19.66
C SER A 357 -15.10 7.75 20.37
N ASP A 358 -15.60 7.42 21.55
CA ASP A 358 -15.11 6.29 22.36
C ASP A 358 -15.20 4.94 21.64
N LEU A 359 -14.15 4.12 21.74
CA LEU A 359 -14.08 2.81 21.10
C LEU A 359 -14.65 1.65 21.93
N THR A 360 -15.24 1.93 23.12
CA THR A 360 -15.79 0.89 24.00
C THR A 360 -16.86 0.06 23.30
N ALA A 361 -17.72 0.68 22.47
CA ALA A 361 -18.76 -0.03 21.73
C ALA A 361 -18.16 -1.03 20.71
N LEU A 362 -17.08 -0.65 20.01
CA LEU A 362 -16.34 -1.57 19.14
C LEU A 362 -15.67 -2.67 19.97
N TRP A 363 -15.03 -2.30 21.08
CA TRP A 363 -14.34 -3.25 21.95
C TRP A 363 -15.25 -4.32 22.53
N GLU A 364 -16.47 -3.96 22.93
CA GLU A 364 -17.45 -4.85 23.53
C GLU A 364 -18.32 -5.60 22.52
N SER A 365 -18.12 -5.38 21.22
CA SER A 365 -18.89 -6.07 20.18
C SER A 365 -18.77 -7.58 20.29
N ASP A 366 -19.92 -8.28 20.26
CA ASP A 366 -19.93 -9.73 20.31
C ASP A 366 -19.42 -10.32 18.97
N LEU A 367 -18.41 -11.16 19.08
CA LEU A 367 -17.87 -11.90 17.93
C LEU A 367 -18.64 -13.18 17.62
N ALA A 368 -19.58 -13.57 18.47
CA ALA A 368 -20.42 -14.77 18.30
C ALA A 368 -19.61 -16.03 17.94
N GLY A 369 -18.45 -16.24 18.60
CA GLY A 369 -17.55 -17.36 18.34
C GLY A 369 -16.69 -17.24 17.08
N ASN A 370 -16.76 -16.12 16.34
CA ASN A 370 -15.91 -15.84 15.20
C ASN A 370 -14.52 -15.36 15.62
N PHE A 371 -13.54 -15.49 14.70
CA PHE A 371 -12.16 -15.10 14.93
C PHE A 371 -11.95 -13.58 14.81
N LEU A 372 -12.73 -12.95 13.92
CA LEU A 372 -12.63 -11.53 13.59
C LEU A 372 -14.01 -10.86 13.63
N GLY A 373 -14.05 -9.64 14.18
CA GLY A 373 -15.07 -8.65 13.90
C GLY A 373 -14.57 -7.70 12.82
N VAL A 374 -15.34 -7.54 11.75
CA VAL A 374 -14.95 -6.82 10.54
C VAL A 374 -16.03 -5.85 10.09
N ILE A 375 -15.66 -4.85 9.31
CA ILE A 375 -16.60 -3.88 8.75
C ILE A 375 -16.62 -4.00 7.22
N LYS A 376 -17.81 -4.09 6.66
CA LYS A 376 -18.03 -4.21 5.22
C LYS A 376 -17.30 -3.10 4.45
N ASP A 377 -16.69 -3.45 3.33
CA ASP A 377 -16.11 -2.47 2.40
C ASP A 377 -17.21 -1.92 1.48
N PRO A 378 -17.61 -0.63 1.60
CA PRO A 378 -18.65 -0.06 0.74
C PRO A 378 -18.24 0.03 -0.73
N GLY A 379 -16.94 0.05 -1.01
CA GLY A 379 -16.37 0.01 -2.36
C GLY A 379 -16.33 -1.39 -2.96
N ILE A 380 -16.56 -2.43 -2.12
CA ILE A 380 -16.42 -3.84 -2.50
C ILE A 380 -15.07 -4.10 -3.17
N GLY A 381 -14.02 -3.55 -2.55
CA GLY A 381 -12.62 -3.79 -2.85
C GLY A 381 -12.01 -2.93 -3.94
N VAL A 382 -12.72 -2.47 -4.98
CA VAL A 382 -12.09 -1.76 -6.11
C VAL A 382 -12.95 -0.60 -6.64
N GLU A 383 -12.29 0.50 -7.00
CA GLU A 383 -12.89 1.60 -7.76
C GLU A 383 -12.05 1.93 -9.02
N PRO A 384 -12.69 2.41 -10.09
CA PRO A 384 -14.13 2.63 -10.22
C PRO A 384 -14.92 1.31 -10.26
N ARG A 385 -16.13 1.32 -9.72
CA ARG A 385 -17.00 0.15 -9.77
C ARG A 385 -17.42 -0.14 -11.21
N PRO A 386 -17.25 -1.35 -11.71
CA PRO A 386 -17.81 -1.74 -12.99
C PRO A 386 -19.34 -1.58 -13.04
N ALA A 387 -19.88 -1.43 -14.24
CA ALA A 387 -21.32 -1.25 -14.42
C ALA A 387 -22.15 -2.47 -13.96
N ARG A 388 -21.55 -3.66 -14.02
CA ARG A 388 -22.18 -4.91 -13.58
C ARG A 388 -21.69 -5.28 -12.19
N LYS A 389 -22.62 -5.69 -11.32
CA LYS A 389 -22.35 -6.08 -9.94
C LYS A 389 -21.43 -7.31 -9.87
N GLU A 390 -21.61 -8.25 -10.80
CA GLU A 390 -20.79 -9.46 -10.91
C GLU A 390 -19.30 -9.19 -11.22
N ASP A 391 -19.04 -8.01 -11.77
CA ASP A 391 -17.67 -7.57 -12.08
C ASP A 391 -16.98 -6.87 -10.91
N TRP A 392 -17.68 -6.60 -9.81
CA TRP A 392 -17.08 -6.03 -8.61
C TRP A 392 -16.12 -7.01 -7.96
N TRP A 393 -15.02 -6.50 -7.39
CA TRP A 393 -13.93 -7.33 -6.90
C TRP A 393 -14.36 -8.36 -5.85
N GLY A 394 -15.17 -7.97 -4.88
CA GLY A 394 -15.69 -8.88 -3.87
C GLY A 394 -16.44 -10.08 -4.46
N TYR A 395 -17.24 -9.86 -5.53
CA TYR A 395 -17.95 -10.94 -6.23
C TYR A 395 -17.01 -11.85 -7.03
N ARG A 396 -15.92 -11.29 -7.56
CA ARG A 396 -14.90 -12.08 -8.24
C ARG A 396 -14.08 -12.92 -7.30
N LEU A 397 -13.82 -12.39 -6.11
CA LEU A 397 -13.01 -13.04 -5.12
C LEU A 397 -13.78 -14.10 -4.33
N LEU A 398 -14.97 -13.77 -3.81
CA LEU A 398 -15.77 -14.60 -2.91
C LEU A 398 -16.89 -15.38 -3.62
N GLY A 399 -17.14 -15.08 -4.90
CA GLY A 399 -18.21 -15.70 -5.68
C GLY A 399 -19.52 -14.91 -5.69
N PRO A 400 -20.49 -15.34 -6.54
CA PRO A 400 -21.69 -14.57 -6.84
C PRO A 400 -22.68 -14.42 -5.68
N ASN A 401 -22.62 -15.30 -4.70
CA ASN A 401 -23.50 -15.28 -3.52
C ASN A 401 -22.94 -14.47 -2.38
N ASP A 402 -21.61 -14.37 -2.26
CA ASP A 402 -20.92 -13.89 -1.08
C ASP A 402 -20.11 -12.61 -1.31
N GLY A 403 -20.10 -12.08 -2.54
CA GLY A 403 -19.33 -10.89 -2.91
C GLY A 403 -19.63 -9.66 -2.06
N GLU A 404 -20.84 -9.53 -1.52
CA GLU A 404 -21.19 -8.45 -0.59
C GLU A 404 -20.64 -8.63 0.83
N GLN A 405 -20.08 -9.79 1.14
CA GLN A 405 -19.43 -10.06 2.42
C GLN A 405 -17.97 -9.61 2.45
N TYR A 406 -17.48 -8.99 1.38
CA TYR A 406 -16.13 -8.45 1.32
C TYR A 406 -15.98 -7.28 2.31
N PHE A 407 -14.97 -7.37 3.18
CA PHE A 407 -14.71 -6.39 4.24
C PHE A 407 -13.40 -5.64 4.02
N ASN A 408 -13.32 -4.45 4.61
CA ASN A 408 -12.08 -3.66 4.64
C ASN A 408 -11.21 -4.09 5.83
N ALA A 409 -9.92 -4.27 5.57
CA ALA A 409 -8.96 -4.77 6.55
C ALA A 409 -8.38 -3.68 7.49
N GLY A 410 -8.72 -2.40 7.30
CA GLY A 410 -8.13 -1.30 8.07
C GLY A 410 -8.60 -1.18 9.51
N VAL A 411 -9.71 -1.83 9.87
CA VAL A 411 -10.19 -1.96 11.24
C VAL A 411 -10.64 -3.39 11.47
N LEU A 412 -10.00 -4.07 12.43
CA LEU A 412 -10.32 -5.45 12.79
C LEU A 412 -10.45 -5.55 14.31
N LEU A 413 -11.47 -6.25 14.77
CA LEU A 413 -11.56 -6.70 16.15
C LEU A 413 -11.17 -8.18 16.19
N MET A 414 -10.05 -8.51 16.83
CA MET A 414 -9.43 -9.84 16.76
C MET A 414 -9.59 -10.58 18.09
N ASP A 415 -10.05 -11.81 18.04
CA ASP A 415 -10.00 -12.75 19.16
C ASP A 415 -8.66 -13.51 19.14
N LEU A 416 -7.64 -12.96 19.78
CA LEU A 416 -6.30 -13.55 19.79
C LEU A 416 -6.23 -14.83 20.62
N HIS A 417 -7.17 -15.05 21.54
CA HIS A 417 -7.30 -16.30 22.27
C HIS A 417 -7.63 -17.46 21.29
N LEU A 418 -8.66 -17.28 20.46
CA LEU A 418 -9.01 -18.28 19.42
C LEU A 418 -7.90 -18.46 18.39
N PHE A 419 -7.22 -17.37 17.99
CA PHE A 419 -6.07 -17.48 17.09
C PHE A 419 -4.99 -18.42 17.61
N ARG A 420 -4.68 -18.33 18.90
CA ARG A 420 -3.69 -19.20 19.56
C ARG A 420 -4.23 -20.60 19.80
N GLN A 421 -5.45 -20.74 20.30
CA GLN A 421 -6.10 -22.02 20.60
C GLN A 421 -6.10 -22.94 19.37
N TYR A 422 -6.39 -22.41 18.20
CA TYR A 422 -6.47 -23.17 16.95
C TYR A 422 -5.23 -23.02 16.05
N SER A 423 -4.16 -22.36 16.53
CA SER A 423 -2.94 -22.11 15.75
C SER A 423 -3.22 -21.43 14.41
N ILE A 424 -4.23 -20.56 14.36
CA ILE A 424 -4.74 -19.91 13.12
C ILE A 424 -3.63 -19.18 12.36
N SER A 425 -2.74 -18.48 13.07
CA SER A 425 -1.63 -17.76 12.43
C SER A 425 -0.77 -18.67 11.56
N LEU A 426 -0.49 -19.89 12.02
CA LEU A 426 0.33 -20.84 11.26
C LEU A 426 -0.34 -21.23 9.93
N TYR A 427 -1.63 -21.58 9.98
CA TYR A 427 -2.40 -21.91 8.78
C TYR A 427 -2.57 -20.70 7.86
N PHE A 428 -2.80 -19.53 8.43
CA PHE A 428 -2.94 -18.29 7.68
C PHE A 428 -1.64 -17.90 6.96
N TYR A 429 -0.47 -18.04 7.61
CA TYR A 429 0.82 -17.79 6.94
C TYR A 429 1.05 -18.74 5.78
N GLN A 430 0.79 -20.01 5.97
CA GLN A 430 0.90 -21.00 4.90
C GLN A 430 -0.02 -20.63 3.74
N PHE A 431 -1.25 -20.25 4.05
CA PHE A 431 -2.23 -19.82 3.06
C PHE A 431 -1.75 -18.57 2.28
N VAL A 432 -1.27 -17.54 2.97
CA VAL A 432 -0.77 -16.32 2.33
C VAL A 432 0.44 -16.63 1.43
N ILE A 433 1.41 -17.43 1.89
CA ILE A 433 2.56 -17.85 1.08
C ILE A 433 2.12 -18.57 -0.19
N GLU A 434 1.08 -19.41 -0.11
CA GLU A 434 0.57 -20.18 -1.24
C GLU A 434 -0.29 -19.36 -2.22
N THR A 435 -0.84 -18.21 -1.79
CA THR A 435 -1.88 -17.49 -2.54
C THR A 435 -1.58 -16.02 -2.80
N ILE A 436 -0.49 -15.47 -2.25
CA ILE A 436 -0.19 -14.02 -2.29
C ILE A 436 -0.14 -13.42 -3.70
N MET A 437 0.27 -14.20 -4.69
CA MET A 437 0.34 -13.77 -6.09
C MET A 437 -1.02 -13.50 -6.74
N PHE A 438 -2.12 -13.87 -6.06
CA PHE A 438 -3.48 -13.71 -6.59
C PHE A 438 -4.16 -12.43 -6.15
N TYR A 439 -3.55 -11.69 -5.23
CA TYR A 439 -4.19 -10.58 -4.57
C TYR A 439 -4.02 -9.27 -5.34
N VAL A 440 -5.11 -8.50 -5.41
CA VAL A 440 -5.11 -7.14 -5.92
C VAL A 440 -4.95 -6.16 -4.76
N LEU A 441 -5.59 -6.47 -3.62
CA LEU A 441 -5.56 -5.67 -2.40
C LEU A 441 -4.80 -6.40 -1.27
N GLU A 442 -3.71 -7.08 -1.65
CA GLU A 442 -2.71 -7.63 -0.73
C GLU A 442 -3.31 -8.43 0.44
N ASP A 443 -3.04 -7.98 1.65
CA ASP A 443 -3.50 -8.61 2.88
C ASP A 443 -5.04 -8.57 3.06
N GLN A 444 -5.72 -7.55 2.51
CA GLN A 444 -7.18 -7.47 2.58
C GLN A 444 -7.83 -8.66 1.83
N ASP A 445 -7.33 -8.99 0.63
CA ASP A 445 -7.82 -10.15 -0.14
C ASP A 445 -7.53 -11.46 0.60
N ALA A 446 -6.32 -11.58 1.18
CA ALA A 446 -5.95 -12.75 1.97
C ALA A 446 -6.89 -12.98 3.16
N LEU A 447 -7.18 -11.92 3.90
CA LEU A 447 -8.09 -11.97 5.05
C LEU A 447 -9.51 -12.33 4.64
N ASN A 448 -10.02 -11.71 3.57
CA ASN A 448 -11.37 -12.00 3.05
C ASN A 448 -11.53 -13.44 2.59
N LEU A 449 -10.53 -14.00 1.93
CA LEU A 449 -10.55 -15.38 1.48
C LEU A 449 -10.40 -16.39 2.62
N PHE A 450 -9.40 -16.18 3.48
CA PHE A 450 -9.09 -17.13 4.54
C PHE A 450 -10.18 -17.21 5.61
N PHE A 451 -10.72 -16.05 6.03
CA PHE A 451 -11.75 -15.97 7.06
C PHE A 451 -13.18 -15.95 6.52
N HIS A 452 -13.37 -16.26 5.25
CA HIS A 452 -14.71 -16.32 4.67
C HIS A 452 -15.63 -17.25 5.48
N GLY A 453 -16.79 -16.75 5.90
CA GLY A 453 -17.73 -17.48 6.75
C GLY A 453 -17.30 -17.64 8.22
N ALA A 454 -16.21 -16.98 8.65
CA ALA A 454 -15.68 -17.03 10.01
C ALA A 454 -15.44 -15.62 10.62
N VAL A 455 -16.23 -14.65 10.18
CA VAL A 455 -16.19 -13.24 10.64
C VAL A 455 -17.55 -12.76 11.14
N ALA A 456 -17.54 -11.90 12.15
CA ALA A 456 -18.71 -11.16 12.60
C ALA A 456 -18.72 -9.78 11.93
N PHE A 457 -19.80 -9.42 11.22
CA PHE A 457 -19.94 -8.09 10.64
C PHE A 457 -20.40 -7.08 11.68
N LEU A 458 -19.63 -6.02 11.84
CA LEU A 458 -19.85 -4.93 12.77
C LEU A 458 -20.41 -3.68 12.06
N PRO A 459 -21.01 -2.73 12.80
CA PRO A 459 -21.57 -1.52 12.25
C PRO A 459 -20.55 -0.66 11.48
N LEU A 460 -21.01 0.00 10.40
CA LEU A 460 -20.19 0.80 9.50
C LEU A 460 -19.51 2.01 10.18
N GLU A 461 -20.10 2.55 11.25
CA GLU A 461 -19.54 3.67 12.01
C GLU A 461 -18.17 3.37 12.62
N HIS A 462 -17.79 2.09 12.76
CA HIS A 462 -16.50 1.67 13.29
C HIS A 462 -15.37 1.61 12.24
N ASN A 463 -15.70 1.81 10.95
CA ASN A 463 -14.71 1.97 9.87
C ASN A 463 -15.33 2.77 8.72
N TYR A 464 -15.58 4.06 8.95
CA TYR A 464 -16.21 4.92 7.97
C TYR A 464 -15.20 5.44 6.97
N ILE A 465 -15.14 4.80 5.81
CA ILE A 465 -14.15 5.10 4.76
C ILE A 465 -14.54 6.40 4.04
N THR A 466 -13.72 7.43 4.22
CA THR A 466 -14.00 8.79 3.72
C THR A 466 -14.11 8.88 2.19
N LYS A 467 -13.45 7.98 1.47
CA LYS A 467 -13.53 7.84 0.02
C LYS A 467 -14.94 7.49 -0.47
N PHE A 468 -15.75 6.85 0.36
CA PHE A 468 -17.07 6.33 0.02
C PHE A 468 -18.23 7.10 0.66
N ILE A 469 -17.99 8.31 1.17
CA ILE A 469 -19.01 9.17 1.79
C ILE A 469 -20.22 9.39 0.86
N ASP A 470 -19.99 9.54 -0.44
CA ASP A 470 -21.07 9.75 -1.43
C ASP A 470 -21.92 8.48 -1.68
N ILE A 471 -21.41 7.30 -1.32
CA ILE A 471 -22.11 6.03 -1.47
C ILE A 471 -23.00 5.74 -0.25
N GLU A 472 -22.46 5.99 0.95
CA GLU A 472 -23.14 5.78 2.23
C GLU A 472 -23.01 7.04 3.10
N PRO A 473 -23.76 8.13 2.78
CA PRO A 473 -23.59 9.39 3.47
C PRO A 473 -24.06 9.30 4.93
N ARG A 474 -23.16 9.70 5.86
CA ARG A 474 -23.41 9.83 7.29
C ARG A 474 -22.79 11.13 7.79
N ALA A 475 -23.37 11.70 8.85
CA ALA A 475 -22.73 12.78 9.57
C ALA A 475 -21.42 12.31 10.22
N ILE A 476 -20.37 13.11 10.12
CA ILE A 476 -19.05 12.76 10.67
C ILE A 476 -19.12 12.56 12.19
N GLU A 477 -20.00 13.30 12.86
CA GLU A 477 -20.24 13.22 14.29
C GLU A 477 -20.96 11.94 14.72
N ALA A 478 -21.58 11.22 13.78
CA ALA A 478 -22.31 9.98 14.03
C ALA A 478 -21.45 8.73 13.84
N VAL A 479 -20.18 8.87 13.47
CA VAL A 479 -19.26 7.74 13.29
C VAL A 479 -18.21 7.74 14.39
N SER A 480 -17.69 6.57 14.73
CA SER A 480 -16.66 6.43 15.78
C SER A 480 -15.25 6.46 15.24
N LEU A 481 -15.08 6.17 13.92
CA LEU A 481 -13.78 6.10 13.29
C LEU A 481 -13.88 6.50 11.80
N LEU A 482 -13.08 7.50 11.42
CA LEU A 482 -12.85 7.90 10.04
C LEU A 482 -11.63 7.17 9.47
N HIS A 483 -11.74 6.60 8.27
CA HIS A 483 -10.65 5.94 7.57
C HIS A 483 -10.36 6.66 6.25
N TYR A 484 -9.15 7.21 6.12
CA TYR A 484 -8.73 8.02 4.97
C TYR A 484 -8.07 7.15 3.89
N LEU A 485 -8.83 6.18 3.36
CA LEU A 485 -8.34 5.24 2.36
C LEU A 485 -7.94 5.92 1.04
N GLY A 486 -6.90 5.42 0.40
CA GLY A 486 -6.44 5.85 -0.93
C GLY A 486 -5.38 6.96 -0.89
N PRO A 487 -5.05 7.57 -2.03
CA PRO A 487 -3.91 8.49 -2.16
C PRO A 487 -4.17 9.90 -1.59
N ARG A 488 -5.44 10.31 -1.46
CA ARG A 488 -5.84 11.64 -0.97
C ARG A 488 -5.82 11.69 0.56
N LYS A 489 -4.63 11.64 1.15
CA LYS A 489 -4.45 11.66 2.60
C LYS A 489 -4.63 13.07 3.17
N PRO A 490 -5.30 13.26 4.34
CA PRO A 490 -5.56 14.59 4.92
C PRO A 490 -4.30 15.35 5.34
N TRP A 491 -3.17 14.66 5.46
CA TRP A 491 -1.86 15.26 5.74
C TRP A 491 -1.02 15.53 4.48
N LYS A 492 -1.64 15.47 3.29
CA LYS A 492 -1.05 15.88 2.03
C LYS A 492 -1.83 17.06 1.47
N ILE A 493 -1.20 17.82 0.59
CA ILE A 493 -1.89 18.85 -0.18
C ILE A 493 -2.73 18.16 -1.27
N ASN A 494 -4.04 18.40 -1.26
CA ASN A 494 -5.00 17.74 -2.15
C ASN A 494 -5.91 18.78 -2.82
N PHE A 495 -5.45 19.36 -3.93
CA PHE A 495 -6.22 20.38 -4.66
C PHE A 495 -7.50 19.85 -5.33
N ASP A 496 -7.59 18.55 -5.51
CA ASP A 496 -8.71 17.85 -6.14
C ASP A 496 -9.59 17.07 -5.14
N LEU A 497 -9.52 17.44 -3.84
CA LEU A 497 -10.31 16.76 -2.81
C LEU A 497 -11.81 16.97 -3.05
N PRO A 498 -12.61 15.89 -3.19
CA PRO A 498 -14.06 16.00 -3.35
C PRO A 498 -14.72 16.76 -2.19
N ALA A 499 -15.77 17.52 -2.51
CA ALA A 499 -16.47 18.34 -1.51
C ALA A 499 -16.97 17.52 -0.31
N SER A 500 -17.45 16.29 -0.55
CA SER A 500 -17.90 15.35 0.47
C SER A 500 -16.81 14.93 1.48
N GLN A 501 -15.53 14.93 1.04
CA GLN A 501 -14.40 14.52 1.88
C GLN A 501 -13.76 15.66 2.66
N ARG A 502 -14.10 16.92 2.33
CA ARG A 502 -13.43 18.11 2.93
C ARG A 502 -13.63 18.21 4.44
N ALA A 503 -14.84 17.96 4.92
CA ALA A 503 -15.15 18.02 6.36
C ALA A 503 -14.34 16.96 7.15
N ALA A 504 -14.21 15.75 6.62
CA ALA A 504 -13.39 14.70 7.23
C ALA A 504 -11.90 15.10 7.26
N ALA A 505 -11.38 15.66 6.17
CA ALA A 505 -10.01 16.15 6.11
C ALA A 505 -9.76 17.32 7.08
N ALA A 506 -10.70 18.25 7.19
CA ALA A 506 -10.65 19.36 8.15
C ALA A 506 -10.62 18.85 9.59
N ARG A 507 -11.39 17.79 9.91
CA ARG A 507 -11.38 17.16 11.24
C ARG A 507 -10.00 16.60 11.58
N TYR A 508 -9.36 15.88 10.67
CA TYR A 508 -8.00 15.37 10.87
C TYR A 508 -7.00 16.50 11.12
N ARG A 509 -7.01 17.54 10.28
CA ARG A 509 -6.10 18.68 10.39
C ARG A 509 -6.28 19.47 11.70
N ALA A 510 -7.53 19.63 12.15
CA ALA A 510 -7.82 20.27 13.43
C ALA A 510 -7.24 19.46 14.61
N THR A 511 -7.46 18.13 14.60
CA THR A 511 -6.91 17.22 15.62
C THR A 511 -5.37 17.27 15.64
N ARG A 512 -4.74 17.24 14.46
CA ARG A 512 -3.28 17.34 14.31
C ARG A 512 -2.74 18.65 14.90
N ARG A 513 -3.32 19.78 14.53
CA ARG A 513 -2.90 21.11 15.05
C ARG A 513 -3.01 21.19 16.58
N THR A 514 -4.12 20.66 17.14
CA THR A 514 -4.31 20.66 18.58
C THR A 514 -3.24 19.83 19.29
N TRP A 515 -2.94 18.64 18.79
CA TRP A 515 -1.86 17.81 19.34
C TRP A 515 -0.51 18.54 19.24
N GLN A 516 -0.16 19.06 18.07
CA GLN A 516 1.12 19.74 17.83
C GLN A 516 1.29 20.95 18.74
N ALA A 517 0.25 21.76 18.93
CA ALA A 517 0.29 22.90 19.83
C ALA A 517 0.52 22.50 21.31
N LEU A 518 0.09 21.30 21.69
CA LEU A 518 0.30 20.78 23.04
C LEU A 518 1.68 20.12 23.21
N ALA A 519 2.15 19.43 22.18
CA ALA A 519 3.38 18.66 22.21
C ALA A 519 4.62 19.54 21.98
N HIS A 520 4.51 20.52 21.11
CA HIS A 520 5.60 21.37 20.64
C HIS A 520 5.37 22.84 21.04
N LYS A 521 5.25 23.08 22.33
CA LYS A 521 5.06 24.43 22.90
C LYS A 521 6.20 25.41 22.59
N GLU A 522 7.37 24.89 22.25
CA GLU A 522 8.54 25.65 21.81
C GLU A 522 8.41 26.20 20.37
N TRP A 523 7.46 25.69 19.60
CA TRP A 523 7.25 26.23 18.26
C TRP A 523 6.62 27.62 18.34
N PRO A 524 7.22 28.66 17.72
CA PRO A 524 6.61 29.95 17.67
C PRO A 524 5.31 29.94 16.88
N ALA A 525 4.32 30.69 17.31
CA ALA A 525 3.11 30.88 16.53
C ALA A 525 3.43 31.66 15.24
N VAL A 526 2.74 31.31 14.16
CA VAL A 526 2.82 31.96 12.86
C VAL A 526 1.43 32.39 12.43
N THR A 527 1.29 33.65 11.95
CA THR A 527 0.08 34.11 11.26
C THR A 527 0.34 34.22 9.76
N ALA A 528 -0.39 33.44 8.96
CA ALA A 528 -0.41 33.60 7.52
C ALA A 528 -1.40 34.70 7.11
N LEU A 529 -0.89 35.76 6.52
CA LEU A 529 -1.66 36.86 5.96
C LEU A 529 -1.92 36.59 4.48
N VAL A 530 -3.13 36.17 4.15
CA VAL A 530 -3.54 35.86 2.79
C VAL A 530 -4.40 36.97 2.22
N ASP A 531 -4.04 37.51 1.06
CA ASP A 531 -4.87 38.49 0.36
C ASP A 531 -5.50 37.87 -0.89
N THR A 532 -6.79 38.12 -1.08
CA THR A 532 -7.49 37.77 -2.30
C THR A 532 -8.25 38.96 -2.89
N ALA A 533 -8.24 39.08 -4.21
CA ALA A 533 -8.97 40.14 -4.91
C ALA A 533 -10.48 39.90 -4.91
N THR A 534 -10.89 38.62 -4.87
CA THR A 534 -12.29 38.20 -4.85
C THR A 534 -12.49 37.00 -3.92
N PRO A 535 -13.57 36.97 -3.11
CA PRO A 535 -13.81 35.86 -2.18
C PRO A 535 -14.25 34.56 -2.88
N ASP A 536 -14.62 34.61 -4.13
CA ASP A 536 -15.14 33.49 -4.93
C ASP A 536 -14.12 32.99 -5.96
N ASP A 537 -12.83 33.30 -5.76
CA ASP A 537 -11.76 32.79 -6.63
C ASP A 537 -11.51 31.30 -6.40
N ASP A 538 -11.77 30.47 -7.39
CA ASP A 538 -11.53 29.02 -7.35
C ASP A 538 -10.06 28.68 -7.01
N LEU A 539 -9.13 29.55 -7.36
CA LEU A 539 -7.72 29.38 -7.07
C LEU A 539 -7.33 29.75 -5.63
N LEU A 540 -8.18 30.52 -4.91
CA LEU A 540 -8.03 30.75 -3.47
C LEU A 540 -8.06 29.42 -2.70
N GLU A 541 -8.86 28.44 -3.13
CA GLU A 541 -8.90 27.13 -2.51
C GLU A 541 -7.53 26.44 -2.50
N ARG A 542 -6.70 26.64 -3.52
CA ARG A 542 -5.32 26.10 -3.56
C ARG A 542 -4.43 26.73 -2.51
N THR A 543 -4.50 28.04 -2.34
CA THR A 543 -3.76 28.75 -1.30
C THR A 543 -4.13 28.24 0.08
N LEU A 544 -5.44 28.15 0.36
CA LEU A 544 -5.96 27.71 1.66
C LEU A 544 -5.64 26.23 1.91
N GLU A 545 -5.83 25.36 0.91
CA GLU A 545 -5.49 23.94 1.01
C GLU A 545 -4.01 23.77 1.34
N SER A 546 -3.12 24.50 0.69
CA SER A 546 -1.68 24.41 0.92
C SER A 546 -1.27 24.84 2.34
N LEU A 547 -1.92 25.88 2.89
CA LEU A 547 -1.68 26.35 4.25
C LEU A 547 -2.26 25.40 5.30
N LEU A 548 -3.50 24.95 5.10
CA LEU A 548 -4.19 24.09 6.05
C LEU A 548 -3.58 22.68 6.10
N SER A 549 -2.87 22.28 5.06
CA SER A 549 -2.15 21.00 4.98
C SER A 549 -0.75 21.03 5.58
N GLN A 550 -0.23 22.22 6.01
CA GLN A 550 1.09 22.30 6.60
C GLN A 550 1.23 21.45 7.86
N ASP A 551 2.40 20.87 8.06
CA ASP A 551 2.77 20.10 9.25
C ASP A 551 3.24 21.01 10.40
N TYR A 552 2.57 22.12 10.60
CA TYR A 552 2.89 23.13 11.59
C TYR A 552 1.67 23.51 12.42
N GLY A 553 1.68 23.17 13.71
CA GLY A 553 0.52 23.29 14.59
C GLY A 553 0.10 24.73 14.93
N PRO A 554 1.00 25.60 15.43
CA PRO A 554 0.62 26.94 15.85
C PRO A 554 0.51 27.91 14.65
N LEU A 555 -0.45 27.63 13.74
CA LEU A 555 -0.73 28.43 12.54
C LEU A 555 -2.11 29.08 12.63
N GLU A 556 -2.14 30.42 12.61
CA GLU A 556 -3.31 31.23 12.34
C GLU A 556 -3.34 31.67 10.88
N ILE A 557 -4.52 31.75 10.27
CA ILE A 557 -4.70 32.22 8.89
C ILE A 557 -5.70 33.38 8.89
N ILE A 558 -5.28 34.53 8.38
CA ILE A 558 -6.15 35.68 8.19
C ILE A 558 -6.25 35.97 6.70
N VAL A 559 -7.45 35.80 6.14
CA VAL A 559 -7.74 36.07 4.73
C VAL A 559 -8.35 37.45 4.61
N THR A 560 -7.70 38.37 3.87
CA THR A 560 -8.27 39.66 3.53
C THR A 560 -8.92 39.65 2.18
N THR A 561 -10.10 40.29 2.10
CA THR A 561 -10.89 40.40 0.87
C THR A 561 -11.55 41.81 0.82
N PRO A 562 -11.68 42.42 -0.37
CA PRO A 562 -12.31 43.74 -0.47
C PRO A 562 -13.84 43.72 -0.26
N THR A 563 -14.48 42.61 -0.46
CA THR A 563 -15.92 42.42 -0.34
C THR A 563 -16.25 41.25 0.58
N ALA A 564 -17.37 41.32 1.30
CA ALA A 564 -17.81 40.24 2.16
C ALA A 564 -18.15 38.97 1.32
N PRO A 565 -17.67 37.80 1.72
CA PRO A 565 -18.04 36.57 1.04
C PRO A 565 -19.53 36.26 1.23
N GLY A 566 -20.17 35.76 0.18
CA GLY A 566 -21.56 35.31 0.23
C GLY A 566 -21.74 34.04 1.09
N PRO A 567 -22.96 33.70 1.48
CA PRO A 567 -23.20 32.52 2.34
C PRO A 567 -22.82 31.19 1.67
N THR A 568 -22.78 31.15 0.35
CA THR A 568 -22.41 29.99 -0.47
C THR A 568 -20.96 30.05 -0.97
N SER A 569 -20.24 31.12 -0.64
CA SER A 569 -18.84 31.30 -1.04
C SER A 569 -17.96 30.17 -0.51
N PRO A 570 -17.00 29.66 -1.30
CA PRO A 570 -15.98 28.76 -0.82
C PRO A 570 -15.26 29.26 0.44
N LEU A 571 -14.95 30.55 0.51
CA LEU A 571 -14.27 31.15 1.66
C LEU A 571 -15.09 31.08 2.96
N THR A 572 -16.42 31.29 2.87
CA THR A 572 -17.35 31.14 4.02
C THR A 572 -17.32 29.70 4.54
N ARG A 573 -17.34 28.72 3.64
CA ARG A 573 -17.26 27.29 3.98
C ARG A 573 -15.93 26.97 4.67
N TRP A 574 -14.80 27.38 4.08
CA TRP A 574 -13.48 27.15 4.64
C TRP A 574 -13.32 27.72 6.05
N ALA A 575 -13.80 28.95 6.29
CA ALA A 575 -13.77 29.57 7.59
C ALA A 575 -14.62 28.81 8.63
N LYS A 576 -15.78 28.29 8.22
CA LYS A 576 -16.62 27.45 9.09
C LYS A 576 -15.97 26.13 9.47
N GLU A 577 -15.28 25.49 8.53
CA GLU A 577 -14.65 24.18 8.71
C GLU A 577 -13.29 24.26 9.44
N ASN A 578 -12.65 25.42 9.46
CA ASN A 578 -11.29 25.59 10.01
C ASN A 578 -11.24 26.75 11.03
N PRO A 579 -11.32 26.46 12.33
CA PRO A 579 -11.36 27.47 13.40
C PRO A 579 -10.15 28.40 13.45
N ASN A 580 -9.00 28.01 12.87
CA ASN A 580 -7.80 28.82 12.78
C ASN A 580 -7.77 29.75 11.55
N LEU A 581 -8.87 29.83 10.77
CA LEU A 581 -9.02 30.69 9.62
C LEU A 581 -10.05 31.77 9.91
N THR A 582 -9.62 33.04 9.82
CA THR A 582 -10.46 34.23 9.98
C THR A 582 -10.54 34.98 8.67
N VAL A 583 -11.74 35.49 8.33
CA VAL A 583 -11.96 36.33 7.16
C VAL A 583 -12.11 37.76 7.59
N LEU A 584 -11.30 38.66 7.01
CA LEU A 584 -11.30 40.07 7.27
C LEU A 584 -11.68 40.87 6.01
N VAL A 585 -12.81 41.53 6.06
CA VAL A 585 -13.24 42.43 4.96
C VAL A 585 -12.57 43.77 5.12
N SER A 586 -11.90 44.26 4.07
CA SER A 586 -11.19 45.53 4.09
C SER A 586 -11.28 46.23 2.74
N ASP A 587 -11.74 47.46 2.74
CA ASP A 587 -11.85 48.36 1.58
C ASP A 587 -10.53 49.07 1.25
N ALA A 588 -9.46 48.73 1.94
CA ALA A 588 -8.15 49.30 1.70
C ALA A 588 -7.72 49.16 0.23
N PRO A 589 -7.15 50.21 -0.39
CA PRO A 589 -7.08 50.36 -1.85
C PRO A 589 -6.07 49.45 -2.53
N SER A 590 -5.19 48.81 -1.78
CA SER A 590 -4.16 47.93 -2.33
C SER A 590 -4.01 46.66 -1.50
N ARG A 591 -3.47 45.60 -2.14
CA ARG A 591 -3.08 44.36 -1.47
C ARG A 591 -2.28 44.62 -0.20
N LEU A 592 -1.23 45.43 -0.33
CA LEU A 592 -0.32 45.71 0.78
C LEU A 592 -1.04 46.41 1.93
N ALA A 593 -1.96 47.35 1.62
CA ALA A 593 -2.80 48.02 2.60
C ALA A 593 -3.75 47.07 3.32
N ARG A 594 -4.36 46.11 2.61
CA ARG A 594 -5.20 45.08 3.22
C ARG A 594 -4.40 44.10 4.09
N GLN A 595 -3.22 43.69 3.66
CA GLN A 595 -2.32 42.86 4.48
C GLN A 595 -1.83 43.65 5.73
N GLN A 596 -1.65 44.95 5.63
CA GLN A 596 -1.34 45.78 6.79
C GLN A 596 -2.51 45.83 7.80
N VAL A 597 -3.75 45.87 7.33
CA VAL A 597 -4.93 45.78 8.21
C VAL A 597 -4.95 44.40 8.90
N ALA A 598 -4.74 43.31 8.15
CA ALA A 598 -4.67 41.98 8.72
C ALA A 598 -3.56 41.79 9.74
N ARG A 599 -2.40 42.41 9.52
CA ARG A 599 -1.28 42.40 10.47
C ARG A 599 -1.66 42.84 11.86
N HIS A 600 -2.51 43.89 11.98
CA HIS A 600 -2.96 44.41 13.29
C HIS A 600 -3.89 43.42 14.03
N GLN A 601 -4.43 42.45 13.33
CA GLN A 601 -5.26 41.36 13.88
C GLN A 601 -4.43 40.11 14.20
N ALA A 602 -3.21 40.02 13.66
CA ALA A 602 -2.34 38.87 13.85
C ALA A 602 -1.96 38.67 15.31
N SER A 603 -2.13 37.43 15.80
CA SER A 603 -1.83 37.07 17.19
C SER A 603 -0.38 36.68 17.41
N SER A 604 0.42 36.50 16.36
CA SER A 604 1.78 35.97 16.42
C SER A 604 2.85 36.96 15.96
N ASP A 605 4.08 36.77 16.47
CA ASP A 605 5.23 37.56 16.08
C ASP A 605 5.80 37.24 14.70
N LEU A 606 5.55 36.03 14.20
CA LEU A 606 5.98 35.62 12.87
C LEU A 606 4.82 35.72 11.88
N LEU A 607 5.08 36.40 10.77
CA LEU A 607 4.10 36.61 9.70
C LEU A 607 4.56 35.92 8.42
N LEU A 608 3.69 35.12 7.81
CA LEU A 608 3.85 34.60 6.47
C LEU A 608 2.88 35.33 5.53
N CYS A 609 3.40 36.03 4.53
CA CYS A 609 2.56 36.74 3.57
C CYS A 609 2.34 35.92 2.31
N LEU A 610 1.09 35.76 1.91
CA LEU A 610 0.69 35.12 0.66
C LEU A 610 -0.39 35.93 -0.05
N THR A 611 -0.44 35.79 -1.36
CA THR A 611 -1.51 36.36 -2.18
C THR A 611 -2.12 35.23 -3.02
N ALA A 612 -3.43 35.07 -2.92
CA ALA A 612 -4.09 34.13 -3.80
C ALA A 612 -3.90 34.54 -5.27
N PRO A 613 -3.61 33.63 -6.17
CA PRO A 613 -3.70 32.18 -6.03
C PRO A 613 -2.38 31.45 -5.69
N ASP A 614 -1.36 32.13 -5.19
CA ASP A 614 -0.08 31.49 -4.86
C ASP A 614 -0.23 30.49 -3.70
N TYR A 615 0.58 29.45 -3.66
CA TYR A 615 0.49 28.38 -2.66
C TYR A 615 1.86 27.79 -2.26
N LEU A 616 1.90 27.13 -1.12
CA LEU A 616 3.05 26.35 -0.66
C LEU A 616 3.02 24.94 -1.33
N ASP A 617 4.16 24.48 -1.84
CA ASP A 617 4.24 23.24 -2.65
C ASP A 617 4.40 21.98 -1.80
N ASP A 618 4.94 22.11 -0.59
CA ASP A 618 5.21 20.99 0.31
C ASP A 618 4.55 21.20 1.68
N VAL A 619 4.10 20.11 2.31
CA VAL A 619 3.46 20.13 3.64
C VAL A 619 4.40 20.58 4.76
N ASN A 620 5.71 20.48 4.58
CA ASN A 620 6.72 20.87 5.56
C ASN A 620 7.40 22.20 5.25
N THR A 621 6.85 22.99 4.33
CA THR A 621 7.42 24.29 3.94
C THR A 621 7.50 25.24 5.14
N LEU A 622 6.42 25.37 5.88
CA LEU A 622 6.34 26.28 7.01
C LEU A 622 7.29 25.89 8.14
N SER A 623 7.32 24.62 8.51
CA SER A 623 8.24 24.11 9.54
C SER A 623 9.70 24.32 9.16
N GLN A 624 10.08 24.17 7.88
CA GLN A 624 11.43 24.46 7.40
C GLN A 624 11.76 25.95 7.44
N LEU A 625 10.82 26.82 7.07
CA LEU A 625 11.03 28.29 7.15
C LEU A 625 11.24 28.75 8.59
N VAL A 626 10.43 28.25 9.52
CA VAL A 626 10.56 28.57 10.95
C VAL A 626 11.86 28.02 11.53
N ALA A 627 12.21 26.77 11.22
CA ALA A 627 13.48 26.19 11.69
C ALA A 627 14.69 26.98 11.20
N LEU A 628 14.68 27.46 9.95
CA LEU A 628 15.74 28.32 9.43
C LEU A 628 15.75 29.70 10.08
N GLN A 629 14.57 30.29 10.32
CA GLN A 629 14.44 31.55 11.01
C GLN A 629 15.04 31.49 12.43
N GLN A 630 14.70 30.45 13.20
CA GLN A 630 15.20 30.25 14.56
C GLN A 630 16.71 29.97 14.57
N LYS A 631 17.19 29.04 13.73
CA LYS A 631 18.60 28.66 13.64
C LYS A 631 19.49 29.85 13.33
N GLU A 632 19.05 30.70 12.42
CA GLU A 632 19.83 31.83 11.93
C GLU A 632 19.51 33.17 12.67
N ALA A 633 18.52 33.18 13.57
CA ALA A 633 17.94 34.38 14.16
C ALA A 633 17.68 35.44 13.09
N ALA A 634 17.03 35.01 12.00
CA ALA A 634 16.84 35.86 10.82
C ALA A 634 15.60 36.74 10.96
N SER A 635 15.70 38.00 10.54
CA SER A 635 14.55 38.92 10.47
C SER A 635 13.60 38.56 9.34
N LEU A 636 14.13 37.90 8.29
CA LEU A 636 13.38 37.50 7.11
C LEU A 636 13.92 36.17 6.54
N VAL A 637 13.01 35.26 6.27
CA VAL A 637 13.29 33.97 5.56
C VAL A 637 12.33 33.85 4.38
N CYS A 638 12.85 33.48 3.22
CA CYS A 638 12.03 33.19 2.05
C CYS A 638 12.33 31.81 1.48
N ALA A 639 11.33 31.17 0.87
CA ALA A 639 11.49 29.97 0.07
C ALA A 639 11.83 30.34 -1.38
N GLN A 640 12.47 29.41 -2.09
CA GLN A 640 12.65 29.54 -3.54
C GLN A 640 11.31 29.28 -4.23
N ALA A 641 10.93 30.14 -5.17
CA ALA A 641 9.68 30.04 -5.91
C ALA A 641 9.83 29.29 -7.25
N ILE A 642 8.76 28.61 -7.65
CA ILE A 642 8.54 28.12 -9.01
C ILE A 642 7.34 28.89 -9.58
N GLU A 643 7.41 29.30 -10.83
CA GLU A 643 6.27 29.94 -11.50
C GLU A 643 5.48 28.90 -12.30
N TRP A 644 4.18 28.78 -12.02
CA TRP A 644 3.27 27.97 -12.81
C TRP A 644 2.49 28.84 -13.80
N LEU A 645 2.71 28.60 -15.09
CA LEU A 645 2.02 29.29 -16.17
C LEU A 645 0.74 28.52 -16.51
N VAL A 646 -0.40 29.01 -16.05
CA VAL A 646 -1.73 28.34 -16.20
C VAL A 646 -2.07 28.13 -17.68
N GLU A 647 -1.86 29.12 -18.54
CA GLU A 647 -2.16 29.02 -19.98
C GLU A 647 -1.31 27.98 -20.70
N GLN A 648 -0.12 27.67 -20.21
CA GLN A 648 0.81 26.74 -20.83
C GLN A 648 0.87 25.37 -20.14
N GLY A 649 0.22 25.22 -18.98
CA GLY A 649 0.21 23.99 -18.19
C GLY A 649 1.61 23.50 -17.77
N ARG A 650 2.58 24.42 -17.60
CA ARG A 650 3.96 24.06 -17.25
C ARG A 650 4.53 24.91 -16.12
N PHE A 651 5.48 24.30 -15.40
CA PHE A 651 6.27 25.00 -14.39
C PHE A 651 7.53 25.61 -14.98
N MET A 652 7.90 26.80 -14.53
CA MET A 652 9.18 27.45 -14.81
C MET A 652 9.89 27.78 -13.52
N SER A 653 11.17 27.40 -13.39
CA SER A 653 12.01 27.85 -12.29
C SER A 653 12.27 29.36 -12.43
N LEU A 654 12.00 30.12 -11.37
CA LEU A 654 12.43 31.52 -11.34
C LEU A 654 13.96 31.59 -11.19
N PRO A 655 14.61 32.54 -11.89
CA PRO A 655 16.06 32.66 -11.83
C PRO A 655 16.53 33.03 -10.41
N ASN A 656 17.58 32.38 -10.00
CA ASN A 656 18.46 32.55 -8.85
C ASN A 656 17.93 33.14 -7.54
N ALA A 657 18.15 32.42 -6.44
CA ALA A 657 17.89 32.81 -5.05
C ALA A 657 18.53 34.20 -4.67
N ASN A 658 19.54 34.64 -5.38
CA ASN A 658 20.17 35.97 -5.14
C ASN A 658 19.26 37.13 -5.58
N ASP A 659 18.41 36.94 -6.58
CA ASP A 659 17.48 37.98 -7.04
C ASP A 659 16.31 38.16 -6.07
N VAL A 660 15.92 37.10 -5.32
CA VAL A 660 14.89 37.21 -4.27
C VAL A 660 15.32 38.05 -3.10
N ILE A 661 16.63 38.13 -2.82
CA ILE A 661 17.19 38.97 -1.74
C ILE A 661 17.12 40.47 -2.08
N ASN A 662 17.03 40.77 -3.38
CA ASN A 662 16.95 42.15 -3.89
C ASN A 662 15.49 42.63 -4.08
N TRP A 663 14.49 41.80 -3.77
CA TRP A 663 13.10 42.23 -3.83
C TRP A 663 12.89 43.42 -2.91
N GLY A 664 12.39 44.51 -3.47
CA GLY A 664 11.98 45.68 -2.74
C GLY A 664 10.78 45.35 -1.83
N PRO A 665 10.40 46.25 -0.93
CA PRO A 665 9.34 46.05 0.07
C PRO A 665 7.93 45.83 -0.52
N THR A 666 7.79 45.67 -1.81
CA THR A 666 6.50 45.56 -2.52
C THR A 666 6.02 44.15 -2.79
N ASP A 667 6.86 43.10 -2.62
CA ASP A 667 6.46 41.73 -2.86
C ASP A 667 6.87 40.81 -1.69
N TRP A 668 5.92 40.59 -0.79
CA TRP A 668 6.09 39.80 0.43
C TRP A 668 5.62 38.34 0.32
N ASN A 669 5.24 37.89 -0.88
CA ASN A 669 4.72 36.53 -1.07
C ASN A 669 5.77 35.47 -0.74
N GLY A 670 5.34 34.41 0.01
CA GLY A 670 6.19 33.31 0.42
C GLY A 670 7.31 33.71 1.40
N VAL A 671 7.17 34.85 2.08
CA VAL A 671 8.17 35.39 3.01
C VAL A 671 7.68 35.25 4.44
N LEU A 672 8.47 34.58 5.29
CA LEU A 672 8.31 34.58 6.74
C LEU A 672 9.12 35.73 7.34
N VAL A 673 8.48 36.60 8.09
CA VAL A 673 9.11 37.81 8.69
C VAL A 673 8.74 37.92 10.17
N ASN A 674 9.71 38.42 10.99
CA ASN A 674 9.43 38.76 12.36
C ASN A 674 8.71 40.12 12.41
N GLN A 675 7.53 40.17 13.01
CA GLN A 675 6.71 41.37 13.13
C GLN A 675 7.41 42.50 13.86
N ALA A 676 8.25 42.20 14.86
CA ALA A 676 9.01 43.18 15.63
C ALA A 676 9.97 43.99 14.77
N ASP A 677 10.42 43.46 13.63
CA ASP A 677 11.36 44.14 12.72
C ASP A 677 10.68 45.09 11.73
N LEU A 678 9.35 45.09 11.68
CA LEU A 678 8.56 45.90 10.77
C LEU A 678 8.20 47.29 11.40
N GLN A 679 7.94 48.27 10.54
CA GLN A 679 7.38 49.55 10.97
C GLN A 679 5.97 49.34 11.54
N PRO A 680 5.55 50.12 12.55
CA PRO A 680 4.22 50.00 13.14
C PRO A 680 3.07 50.22 12.15
N THR A 681 3.29 51.08 11.17
CA THR A 681 2.25 51.56 10.24
C THR A 681 2.39 51.01 8.81
N ALA A 682 3.39 50.19 8.54
CA ALA A 682 3.62 49.66 7.20
C ALA A 682 4.26 48.26 7.23
N LEU A 683 4.00 47.42 6.19
CA LEU A 683 4.75 46.19 5.92
C LEU A 683 6.11 46.59 5.29
N ALA A 684 6.98 47.21 6.10
CA ALA A 684 8.33 47.60 5.73
C ALA A 684 9.22 47.46 6.95
N PHE A 685 10.53 47.20 6.77
CA PHE A 685 11.46 47.15 7.88
C PHE A 685 11.64 48.53 8.54
N LYS A 686 11.87 48.53 9.84
CA LYS A 686 12.19 49.76 10.57
C LYS A 686 13.43 50.42 9.96
N PRO A 687 13.46 51.77 9.82
CA PRO A 687 14.69 52.47 9.46
C PRO A 687 15.81 52.07 10.40
N ASP A 688 17.00 51.94 9.89
CA ASP A 688 18.21 51.62 10.65
C ASP A 688 18.22 50.30 11.40
N HIS A 689 17.22 49.42 11.19
CA HIS A 689 17.21 48.08 11.76
C HIS A 689 18.07 47.11 10.91
N PRO A 690 19.05 46.38 11.51
CA PRO A 690 19.87 45.43 10.80
C PRO A 690 19.02 44.22 10.35
N VAL A 691 18.71 44.21 9.07
CA VAL A 691 17.87 43.12 8.49
C VAL A 691 18.75 41.94 8.10
N LYS A 692 18.59 40.82 8.82
CA LYS A 692 19.26 39.57 8.48
C LYS A 692 18.34 38.72 7.58
N LYS A 693 18.66 38.64 6.29
CA LYS A 693 17.90 37.88 5.28
C LYS A 693 18.48 36.48 5.09
N ARG A 694 17.63 35.48 4.90
CA ARG A 694 18.00 34.12 4.55
C ARG A 694 17.06 33.58 3.50
N CYS A 695 17.57 32.67 2.65
CA CYS A 695 16.81 31.98 1.65
C CYS A 695 16.92 30.47 1.85
N LEU A 696 15.78 29.79 1.90
CA LEU A 696 15.72 28.33 1.88
C LEU A 696 15.86 27.88 0.42
N ARG A 697 16.99 27.24 0.08
CA ARG A 697 17.33 26.79 -1.27
C ARG A 697 16.54 25.50 -1.63
N LYS A 698 15.23 25.61 -1.64
CA LYS A 698 14.30 24.57 -2.13
C LYS A 698 13.12 25.25 -2.81
N ASN A 699 12.65 24.67 -3.90
CA ASN A 699 11.41 25.09 -4.56
C ASN A 699 10.23 24.65 -3.71
N LEU A 700 9.76 25.48 -2.79
CA LEU A 700 8.71 25.16 -1.83
C LEU A 700 7.51 26.11 -1.92
N TRP A 701 7.53 27.01 -2.88
CA TRP A 701 6.45 27.96 -3.12
C TRP A 701 6.16 28.05 -4.61
N VAL A 702 4.88 28.03 -4.97
CA VAL A 702 4.43 28.14 -6.36
C VAL A 702 3.73 29.48 -6.56
N LYS A 703 4.28 30.30 -7.46
CA LYS A 703 3.65 31.50 -7.95
C LYS A 703 2.79 31.15 -9.15
N VAL A 704 1.49 31.40 -9.06
CA VAL A 704 0.54 31.11 -10.14
C VAL A 704 0.41 32.34 -11.01
N LYS A 705 0.78 32.21 -12.29
CA LYS A 705 0.63 33.26 -13.28
C LYS A 705 -0.48 32.86 -14.25
N ARG A 706 -1.56 33.65 -14.27
CA ARG A 706 -2.69 33.50 -15.20
C ARG A 706 -2.31 33.95 -16.62
#